data_a682ed08677b7f7257a9314d4641f891
#
_entry.id   a682ed08677b7f7257a9314d4641f891
#
_cell.length_a   1.000
_cell.length_b   1.000
_cell.length_c   1.000
_cell.angle_alpha   90.00
_cell.angle_beta   90.00
_cell.angle_gamma   90.00
#
_symmetry.space_group_name_H-M   'P 1'
#
loop_
_entity.id
_entity.type
_entity.pdbx_description
1 polymer ?
#
loop_
_entity_poly.entity_id
_entity_poly.type
_entity_poly.pdbx_seq_one_letter_code
_entity_poly.pdbx_strand_id
1 'polypeptide(L)'
;MKTVFMNRELSWLKFNERVLEEAERECVPLCERLSFASIYQSNLDEFFMVRVGSLTDQMEVDPDSRENKTNMTAKEQLKAVIARVGELNERKNKIYADLMEKIAQQGVELVDFSKLTTEENTQLEQYFINQIAPLLSPMVVGKRQPFPFLKNKDIYAAVVLESKNSKEKLGVISCGSEVFPRLIKVGSTGKYMLSEELILHYVPKIFKGYTVKSKSLIRVTRNADIDADALYDEDLDYREFMADLIKKRKRLAPVRLELSRQLDNNIVDLLCKQLEVNKKSVFRNSTPLDLSFLFQIQDILRQKTELFYKKRVPQRFTAFDDNKPILPQIKKKDRLLSYPFDSIKPFINMLREAADDKNVVSIKMTLYRVAKHSEVVEALCEAAENGKDVLVLVELKARFDEENNIEWSRRLEKAGCTVIYGLEGYKVHSKLCLITKRSGTKTEYYTQIGTGNYNEKTSRLYTDLSVMTCNKDIAKDAIDVFNALASDDTVKSVDKLLVAPNCLQNKVLDMIDEQIAIAQSGGEGYIGVKINSLTDKKIIDRFIEASRAGVKIDLVVRGICCLIPGVEGETDNIRIISIVGRFLEHSRIYMFGKGEERKIYIASADFMTRNTLRRVEVATPILDEDIKSQISMMFDKMLADNCQARELDSDGEYTLVSDGKEPLNSQELFYDLAYERASKAEVEDK
;
A
#
# COMPACT_ATOMS: atom_id res chain seq x y z
N MET A 1 8.64 34.66 -2.41
CA MET A 1 8.27 33.80 -1.25
C MET A 1 8.51 32.37 -1.64
N LYS A 2 9.12 31.57 -0.77
CA LYS A 2 9.18 30.10 -0.98
C LYS A 2 7.74 29.56 -0.98
N THR A 3 7.48 28.50 -1.77
CA THR A 3 6.16 27.86 -1.76
C THR A 3 5.99 27.02 -0.51
N VAL A 4 4.80 27.07 0.09
CA VAL A 4 4.41 26.20 1.22
C VAL A 4 3.78 24.89 0.78
N PHE A 5 3.64 24.70 -0.54
CA PHE A 5 3.00 23.52 -1.12
C PHE A 5 3.96 22.73 -2.00
N MET A 6 3.82 21.42 -1.94
CA MET A 6 4.46 20.46 -2.85
C MET A 6 3.41 19.80 -3.74
N ASN A 7 3.74 19.59 -5.03
CA ASN A 7 2.89 18.83 -5.93
C ASN A 7 2.73 17.39 -5.42
N ARG A 8 1.50 16.88 -5.51
CA ARG A 8 1.13 15.57 -4.98
C ARG A 8 1.91 14.42 -5.62
N GLU A 9 2.09 14.44 -6.93
CA GLU A 9 2.72 13.35 -7.66
C GLU A 9 4.24 13.36 -7.43
N LEU A 10 4.85 14.53 -7.35
CA LEU A 10 6.27 14.68 -7.00
C LEU A 10 6.52 14.27 -5.54
N SER A 11 5.63 14.62 -4.62
CA SER A 11 5.68 14.15 -3.23
C SER A 11 5.58 12.62 -3.14
N TRP A 12 4.73 11.99 -3.98
CA TRP A 12 4.66 10.55 -4.05
C TRP A 12 5.99 9.92 -4.53
N LEU A 13 6.63 10.51 -5.53
CA LEU A 13 7.94 10.04 -6.00
C LEU A 13 9.01 10.16 -4.91
N LYS A 14 9.00 11.23 -4.11
CA LYS A 14 9.87 11.37 -2.93
C LYS A 14 9.59 10.29 -1.87
N PHE A 15 8.34 9.87 -1.69
CA PHE A 15 8.02 8.73 -0.84
C PHE A 15 8.63 7.44 -1.39
N ASN A 16 8.45 7.15 -2.67
CA ASN A 16 9.00 5.93 -3.27
C ASN A 16 10.53 5.94 -3.33
N GLU A 17 11.14 7.13 -3.40
CA GLU A 17 12.58 7.32 -3.26
C GLU A 17 13.06 6.89 -1.88
N ARG A 18 12.36 7.26 -0.78
CA ARG A 18 12.69 6.79 0.58
C ARG A 18 12.60 5.27 0.73
N VAL A 19 11.70 4.62 -0.02
CA VAL A 19 11.65 3.16 -0.11
C VAL A 19 12.90 2.61 -0.83
N LEU A 20 13.35 3.27 -1.90
CA LEU A 20 14.57 2.88 -2.62
C LEU A 20 15.83 3.09 -1.76
N GLU A 21 15.86 4.13 -0.93
CA GLU A 21 16.96 4.37 0.01
C GLU A 21 17.16 3.23 1.01
N GLU A 22 16.09 2.56 1.46
CA GLU A 22 16.23 1.39 2.32
C GLU A 22 16.96 0.23 1.60
N ALA A 23 16.87 0.14 0.27
CA ALA A 23 17.67 -0.80 -0.52
C ALA A 23 19.16 -0.40 -0.61
N GLU A 24 19.49 0.88 -0.39
CA GLU A 24 20.86 1.41 -0.43
C GLU A 24 21.58 1.34 0.93
N ARG A 25 20.84 1.45 2.03
CA ARG A 25 21.38 1.55 3.40
C ARG A 25 22.06 0.26 3.85
N GLU A 26 23.32 0.34 4.25
CA GLU A 26 24.11 -0.82 4.70
C GLU A 26 23.67 -1.39 6.06
N CYS A 27 23.01 -0.58 6.90
CA CYS A 27 22.46 -1.04 8.16
C CYS A 27 21.21 -1.94 7.99
N VAL A 28 20.60 -1.96 6.78
CA VAL A 28 19.51 -2.86 6.41
C VAL A 28 20.10 -4.20 5.96
N PRO A 29 19.64 -5.35 6.49
CA PRO A 29 20.13 -6.67 6.09
C PRO A 29 19.99 -6.90 4.58
N LEU A 30 20.96 -7.59 3.98
CA LEU A 30 21.09 -7.66 2.51
C LEU A 30 19.85 -8.21 1.80
N CYS A 31 19.22 -9.27 2.31
CA CYS A 31 18.00 -9.81 1.73
C CYS A 31 16.82 -8.85 1.86
N GLU A 32 16.72 -8.07 2.93
CA GLU A 32 15.68 -7.05 3.07
C GLU A 32 15.89 -5.89 2.08
N ARG A 33 17.13 -5.53 1.78
CA ARG A 33 17.45 -4.55 0.72
C ARG A 33 16.93 -5.00 -0.64
N LEU A 34 16.98 -6.31 -0.95
CA LEU A 34 16.36 -6.88 -2.14
C LEU A 34 14.82 -6.69 -2.14
N SER A 35 14.18 -6.87 -0.97
CA SER A 35 12.75 -6.60 -0.82
C SER A 35 12.41 -5.14 -1.15
N PHE A 36 13.16 -4.19 -0.58
CA PHE A 36 12.93 -2.76 -0.81
C PHE A 36 13.12 -2.38 -2.29
N ALA A 37 14.11 -2.93 -2.98
CA ALA A 37 14.30 -2.72 -4.41
C ALA A 37 13.11 -3.23 -5.24
N SER A 38 12.58 -4.41 -4.90
CA SER A 38 11.39 -4.99 -5.53
C SER A 38 10.11 -4.19 -5.23
N ILE A 39 9.93 -3.77 -3.96
CA ILE A 39 8.80 -2.94 -3.53
C ILE A 39 8.82 -1.58 -4.23
N TYR A 40 9.98 -0.93 -4.32
CA TYR A 40 10.14 0.33 -5.07
C TYR A 40 9.59 0.20 -6.50
N GLN A 41 9.97 -0.86 -7.22
CA GLN A 41 9.50 -1.05 -8.59
C GLN A 41 8.00 -1.38 -8.65
N SER A 42 7.50 -2.22 -7.77
CA SER A 42 6.07 -2.54 -7.69
C SER A 42 5.22 -1.29 -7.41
N ASN A 43 5.68 -0.44 -6.49
CA ASN A 43 5.05 0.84 -6.20
C ASN A 43 5.04 1.76 -7.43
N LEU A 44 6.16 1.83 -8.15
CA LEU A 44 6.27 2.64 -9.36
C LEU A 44 5.34 2.14 -10.47
N ASP A 45 5.20 0.82 -10.63
CA ASP A 45 4.24 0.22 -11.56
C ASP A 45 2.80 0.65 -11.21
N GLU A 46 2.42 0.57 -9.94
CA GLU A 46 1.09 1.00 -9.49
C GLU A 46 0.88 2.51 -9.71
N PHE A 47 1.89 3.32 -9.45
CA PHE A 47 1.85 4.75 -9.71
C PHE A 47 1.58 5.06 -11.19
N PHE A 48 2.26 4.37 -12.11
CA PHE A 48 2.00 4.52 -13.54
C PHE A 48 0.59 4.06 -13.91
N MET A 49 0.18 2.90 -13.41
CA MET A 49 -1.16 2.34 -13.69
C MET A 49 -2.30 3.24 -13.24
N VAL A 50 -2.12 3.94 -12.13
CA VAL A 50 -3.19 4.70 -11.48
C VAL A 50 -3.03 6.20 -11.71
N ARG A 51 -1.87 6.77 -11.35
CA ARG A 51 -1.70 8.22 -11.33
C ARG A 51 -1.29 8.80 -12.66
N VAL A 52 -0.30 8.18 -13.32
CA VAL A 52 0.09 8.59 -14.68
C VAL A 52 -1.04 8.33 -15.66
N GLY A 53 -1.78 7.21 -15.50
CA GLY A 53 -2.99 6.92 -16.23
C GLY A 53 -4.02 8.04 -16.10
N SER A 54 -4.42 8.35 -14.87
CA SER A 54 -5.38 9.42 -14.56
C SER A 54 -4.95 10.81 -15.08
N LEU A 55 -3.66 11.17 -14.98
CA LEU A 55 -3.13 12.42 -15.53
C LEU A 55 -3.16 12.44 -17.08
N THR A 56 -2.95 11.28 -17.71
CA THR A 56 -3.03 11.16 -19.17
C THR A 56 -4.47 11.38 -19.64
N ASP A 57 -5.43 10.73 -18.98
CA ASP A 57 -6.86 10.90 -19.27
C ASP A 57 -7.30 12.36 -19.04
N GLN A 58 -6.86 12.97 -17.93
CA GLN A 58 -7.15 14.38 -17.65
C GLN A 58 -6.60 15.33 -18.71
N MET A 59 -5.39 15.07 -19.22
CA MET A 59 -4.79 15.89 -20.28
C MET A 59 -5.59 15.84 -21.59
N GLU A 60 -6.31 14.74 -21.86
CA GLU A 60 -7.16 14.60 -23.05
C GLU A 60 -8.53 15.25 -22.87
N VAL A 61 -9.11 15.14 -21.66
CA VAL A 61 -10.47 15.63 -21.36
C VAL A 61 -10.48 17.13 -21.03
N ASP A 62 -9.53 17.59 -20.20
CA ASP A 62 -9.45 18.99 -19.75
C ASP A 62 -7.96 19.41 -19.61
N PRO A 63 -7.32 19.77 -20.75
CA PRO A 63 -5.89 20.06 -20.80
C PRO A 63 -5.47 21.31 -20.02
N ASP A 64 -6.38 22.25 -19.80
CA ASP A 64 -6.12 23.54 -19.15
C ASP A 64 -6.42 23.50 -17.63
N SER A 65 -7.05 22.45 -17.14
CA SER A 65 -7.31 22.25 -15.71
C SER A 65 -6.03 22.23 -14.91
N ARG A 66 -6.04 22.96 -13.77
CA ARG A 66 -4.89 23.11 -12.89
C ARG A 66 -5.18 22.53 -11.51
N GLU A 67 -4.20 21.82 -10.96
CA GLU A 67 -4.31 21.33 -9.60
C GLU A 67 -4.18 22.49 -8.58
N ASN A 68 -4.80 22.32 -7.41
CA ASN A 68 -5.12 23.41 -6.49
C ASN A 68 -4.01 23.78 -5.48
N LYS A 69 -2.78 23.27 -5.60
CA LYS A 69 -1.66 23.54 -4.68
C LYS A 69 -0.51 24.24 -5.39
N THR A 70 0.03 23.63 -6.43
CA THR A 70 1.16 24.18 -7.22
C THR A 70 0.72 24.79 -8.55
N ASN A 71 -0.59 24.76 -8.83
CA ASN A 71 -1.19 25.34 -10.02
C ASN A 71 -0.66 24.75 -11.37
N MET A 72 -0.16 23.50 -11.34
CA MET A 72 0.32 22.80 -12.52
C MET A 72 -0.82 22.17 -13.31
N THR A 73 -0.73 22.22 -14.65
CA THR A 73 -1.58 21.43 -15.54
C THR A 73 -1.19 19.95 -15.52
N ALA A 74 -2.06 19.05 -15.99
CA ALA A 74 -1.75 17.61 -16.11
C ALA A 74 -0.50 17.38 -16.97
N LYS A 75 -0.32 18.14 -18.05
CA LYS A 75 0.85 18.10 -18.95
C LYS A 75 2.15 18.50 -18.24
N GLU A 76 2.11 19.54 -17.42
CA GLU A 76 3.27 20.01 -16.63
C GLU A 76 3.64 18.98 -15.56
N GLN A 77 2.65 18.41 -14.88
CA GLN A 77 2.86 17.33 -13.90
C GLN A 77 3.48 16.10 -14.56
N LEU A 78 2.92 15.62 -15.70
CA LEU A 78 3.49 14.48 -16.43
C LEU A 78 4.94 14.72 -16.86
N LYS A 79 5.25 15.92 -17.35
CA LYS A 79 6.63 16.27 -17.73
C LYS A 79 7.59 16.16 -16.52
N ALA A 80 7.20 16.72 -15.38
CA ALA A 80 8.00 16.69 -14.15
C ALA A 80 8.14 15.26 -13.60
N VAL A 81 7.06 14.47 -13.59
CA VAL A 81 7.05 13.06 -13.19
C VAL A 81 8.01 12.23 -14.05
N ILE A 82 7.93 12.35 -15.39
CA ILE A 82 8.79 11.57 -16.31
C ILE A 82 10.26 11.93 -16.10
N ALA A 83 10.59 13.20 -15.92
CA ALA A 83 11.95 13.64 -15.64
C ALA A 83 12.47 13.02 -14.32
N ARG A 84 11.69 13.13 -13.24
CA ARG A 84 12.07 12.59 -11.94
C ARG A 84 12.21 11.07 -11.94
N VAL A 85 11.33 10.35 -12.64
CA VAL A 85 11.44 8.89 -12.81
C VAL A 85 12.71 8.52 -13.56
N GLY A 86 13.15 9.32 -14.55
CA GLY A 86 14.42 9.13 -15.24
C GLY A 86 15.61 9.17 -14.27
N GLU A 87 15.68 10.19 -13.41
CA GLU A 87 16.74 10.34 -12.38
C GLU A 87 16.72 9.15 -11.38
N LEU A 88 15.54 8.78 -10.90
CA LEU A 88 15.39 7.67 -9.97
C LEU A 88 15.74 6.30 -10.60
N ASN A 89 15.53 6.13 -11.90
CA ASN A 89 15.96 4.92 -12.61
C ASN A 89 17.49 4.79 -12.64
N GLU A 90 18.21 5.87 -12.81
CA GLU A 90 19.68 5.84 -12.75
C GLU A 90 20.17 5.43 -11.35
N ARG A 91 19.55 5.98 -10.29
CA ARG A 91 19.85 5.61 -8.90
C ARG A 91 19.53 4.13 -8.66
N LYS A 92 18.34 3.67 -9.07
CA LYS A 92 17.94 2.27 -8.98
C LYS A 92 18.94 1.33 -9.67
N ASN A 93 19.42 1.70 -10.85
CA ASN A 93 20.37 0.87 -11.60
C ASN A 93 21.69 0.69 -10.84
N LYS A 94 22.19 1.74 -10.19
CA LYS A 94 23.41 1.69 -9.36
C LYS A 94 23.20 0.81 -8.12
N ILE A 95 22.11 1.00 -7.41
CA ILE A 95 21.74 0.21 -6.23
C ILE A 95 21.60 -1.29 -6.60
N TYR A 96 20.93 -1.58 -7.70
CA TYR A 96 20.79 -2.95 -8.18
C TYR A 96 22.14 -3.61 -8.48
N ALA A 97 23.09 -2.89 -9.11
CA ALA A 97 24.41 -3.42 -9.42
C ALA A 97 25.19 -3.76 -8.11
N ASP A 98 25.17 -2.86 -7.13
CA ASP A 98 25.78 -3.10 -5.80
C ASP A 98 25.16 -4.30 -5.09
N LEU A 99 23.82 -4.42 -5.12
CA LEU A 99 23.12 -5.55 -4.52
C LEU A 99 23.51 -6.87 -5.18
N MET A 100 23.60 -6.92 -6.51
CA MET A 100 23.98 -8.15 -7.23
C MET A 100 25.42 -8.56 -6.96
N GLU A 101 26.34 -7.61 -6.80
CA GLU A 101 27.71 -7.89 -6.40
C GLU A 101 27.78 -8.50 -4.99
N LYS A 102 27.05 -7.90 -4.02
CA LYS A 102 26.98 -8.41 -2.64
C LYS A 102 26.31 -9.78 -2.56
N ILE A 103 25.30 -10.05 -3.39
CA ILE A 103 24.62 -11.35 -3.46
C ILE A 103 25.53 -12.42 -4.08
N ALA A 104 26.34 -12.08 -5.08
CA ALA A 104 27.33 -12.99 -5.65
C ALA A 104 28.34 -13.47 -4.58
N GLN A 105 28.76 -12.58 -3.67
CA GLN A 105 29.62 -12.93 -2.54
C GLN A 105 28.93 -13.89 -1.55
N GLN A 106 27.60 -13.95 -1.58
CA GLN A 106 26.81 -14.91 -0.81
C GLN A 106 26.58 -16.24 -1.52
N GLY A 107 27.18 -16.43 -2.70
CA GLY A 107 27.10 -17.67 -3.46
C GLY A 107 25.87 -17.79 -4.37
N VAL A 108 25.20 -16.70 -4.69
CA VAL A 108 24.12 -16.63 -5.67
C VAL A 108 24.49 -15.61 -6.73
N GLU A 109 24.93 -16.05 -7.89
CA GLU A 109 25.36 -15.18 -8.99
C GLU A 109 24.36 -15.19 -10.14
N LEU A 110 23.85 -14.01 -10.50
CA LEU A 110 23.08 -13.84 -11.73
C LEU A 110 24.06 -13.67 -12.91
N VAL A 111 24.08 -14.64 -13.83
CA VAL A 111 25.03 -14.68 -14.93
C VAL A 111 24.38 -14.34 -16.26
N ASP A 112 25.20 -13.79 -17.15
CA ASP A 112 24.94 -13.69 -18.57
C ASP A 112 25.77 -14.74 -19.35
N PHE A 113 25.57 -14.83 -20.67
CA PHE A 113 26.25 -15.80 -21.50
C PHE A 113 27.77 -15.63 -21.58
N SER A 114 28.31 -14.45 -21.26
CA SER A 114 29.77 -14.19 -21.28
C SER A 114 30.50 -14.88 -20.11
N LYS A 115 29.78 -15.18 -19.04
CA LYS A 115 30.31 -15.82 -17.82
C LYS A 115 30.09 -17.33 -17.76
N LEU A 116 29.56 -17.93 -18.83
CA LEU A 116 29.29 -19.36 -18.91
C LEU A 116 30.46 -20.15 -19.45
N THR A 117 30.69 -21.34 -18.92
CA THR A 117 31.57 -22.34 -19.55
C THR A 117 30.87 -22.94 -20.78
N THR A 118 31.64 -23.59 -21.62
CA THR A 118 31.11 -24.28 -22.81
C THR A 118 30.07 -25.36 -22.43
N GLU A 119 30.32 -26.06 -21.33
CA GLU A 119 29.42 -27.11 -20.82
C GLU A 119 28.11 -26.50 -20.29
N GLU A 120 28.18 -25.46 -19.47
CA GLU A 120 27.02 -24.73 -18.96
C GLU A 120 26.17 -24.16 -20.10
N ASN A 121 26.81 -23.59 -21.11
CA ASN A 121 26.10 -23.08 -22.30
C ASN A 121 25.38 -24.19 -23.06
N THR A 122 26.03 -25.34 -23.23
CA THR A 122 25.42 -26.52 -23.89
C THR A 122 24.22 -27.02 -23.10
N GLN A 123 24.32 -27.13 -21.78
CA GLN A 123 23.22 -27.52 -20.90
C GLN A 123 22.04 -26.57 -21.03
N LEU A 124 22.28 -25.24 -20.97
CA LEU A 124 21.24 -24.22 -21.13
C LEU A 124 20.60 -24.25 -22.52
N GLU A 125 21.38 -24.52 -23.57
CA GLU A 125 20.83 -24.69 -24.92
C GLU A 125 19.89 -25.89 -25.00
N GLN A 126 20.28 -27.03 -24.46
CA GLN A 126 19.42 -28.21 -24.40
C GLN A 126 18.16 -27.97 -23.56
N TYR A 127 18.31 -27.29 -22.41
CA TYR A 127 17.18 -26.88 -21.59
C TYR A 127 16.22 -25.97 -22.37
N PHE A 128 16.75 -24.95 -23.06
CA PHE A 128 15.95 -24.07 -23.88
C PHE A 128 15.19 -24.84 -24.98
N ILE A 129 15.89 -25.69 -25.76
CA ILE A 129 15.28 -26.43 -26.87
C ILE A 129 14.18 -27.36 -26.38
N ASN A 130 14.41 -28.06 -25.26
CA ASN A 130 13.53 -29.15 -24.81
C ASN A 130 12.40 -28.65 -23.88
N GLN A 131 12.62 -27.60 -23.09
CA GLN A 131 11.69 -27.17 -22.03
C GLN A 131 11.02 -25.83 -22.30
N ILE A 132 11.70 -24.91 -23.01
CA ILE A 132 11.17 -23.54 -23.21
C ILE A 132 10.66 -23.32 -24.62
N ALA A 133 11.46 -23.60 -25.63
CA ALA A 133 11.14 -23.32 -27.03
C ALA A 133 9.79 -23.93 -27.51
N PRO A 134 9.41 -25.15 -27.10
CA PRO A 134 8.11 -25.74 -27.49
C PRO A 134 6.89 -24.97 -26.93
N LEU A 135 7.09 -24.18 -25.86
CA LEU A 135 6.02 -23.45 -25.20
C LEU A 135 5.88 -22.01 -25.71
N LEU A 136 6.82 -21.55 -26.53
CA LEU A 136 6.83 -20.18 -27.03
C LEU A 136 5.93 -20.04 -28.27
N SER A 137 5.24 -18.89 -28.34
CA SER A 137 4.40 -18.51 -29.47
C SER A 137 4.98 -17.26 -30.17
N PRO A 138 5.99 -17.42 -31.05
CA PRO A 138 6.60 -16.30 -31.74
C PRO A 138 5.65 -15.73 -32.82
N MET A 139 5.62 -14.40 -32.94
CA MET A 139 4.85 -13.68 -33.95
C MET A 139 5.77 -12.76 -34.75
N VAL A 140 5.55 -12.70 -36.07
CA VAL A 140 6.18 -11.70 -36.96
C VAL A 140 5.10 -10.72 -37.38
N VAL A 141 5.21 -9.46 -36.93
CA VAL A 141 4.21 -8.41 -37.22
C VAL A 141 4.23 -8.04 -38.71
N GLY A 142 3.07 -8.00 -39.33
CA GLY A 142 2.93 -7.71 -40.76
C GLY A 142 1.46 -7.51 -41.17
N LYS A 143 1.22 -7.30 -42.47
CA LYS A 143 -0.14 -7.02 -42.99
C LYS A 143 -1.18 -8.11 -42.65
N ARG A 144 -0.73 -9.38 -42.57
CA ARG A 144 -1.61 -10.53 -42.27
C ARG A 144 -1.51 -11.01 -40.83
N GLN A 145 -0.59 -10.44 -40.05
CA GLN A 145 -0.33 -10.75 -38.67
C GLN A 145 -0.23 -9.41 -37.93
N PRO A 146 -1.37 -8.91 -37.40
CA PRO A 146 -1.40 -7.64 -36.69
C PRO A 146 -0.54 -7.67 -35.43
N PHE A 147 -0.22 -6.50 -34.89
CA PHE A 147 0.53 -6.38 -33.66
C PHE A 147 -0.22 -7.08 -32.53
N PRO A 148 0.45 -7.99 -31.75
CA PRO A 148 -0.21 -8.73 -30.68
C PRO A 148 -0.60 -7.81 -29.51
N PHE A 149 -1.64 -8.21 -28.80
CA PHE A 149 -1.96 -7.56 -27.54
C PHE A 149 -0.89 -7.92 -26.49
N LEU A 150 -0.15 -6.90 -26.01
CA LEU A 150 0.79 -7.07 -24.92
C LEU A 150 0.07 -6.90 -23.58
N LYS A 151 0.11 -7.94 -22.75
CA LYS A 151 -0.50 -7.92 -21.41
C LYS A 151 0.24 -6.94 -20.50
N ASN A 152 -0.50 -6.40 -19.55
CA ASN A 152 0.03 -5.46 -18.57
C ASN A 152 1.12 -6.10 -17.70
N LYS A 153 2.28 -5.47 -17.65
CA LYS A 153 3.49 -5.86 -16.90
C LYS A 153 4.18 -7.14 -17.35
N ASP A 154 3.67 -7.86 -18.35
CA ASP A 154 4.37 -9.01 -18.91
C ASP A 154 5.61 -8.59 -19.70
N ILE A 155 6.63 -9.46 -19.68
CA ILE A 155 7.88 -9.26 -20.42
C ILE A 155 7.77 -9.95 -21.77
N TYR A 156 8.19 -9.24 -22.82
CA TYR A 156 8.25 -9.74 -24.19
C TYR A 156 9.63 -9.51 -24.78
N ALA A 157 10.09 -10.41 -25.64
CA ALA A 157 11.23 -10.18 -26.51
C ALA A 157 10.74 -9.50 -27.81
N ALA A 158 11.23 -8.29 -28.07
CA ALA A 158 11.04 -7.56 -29.31
C ALA A 158 12.31 -7.70 -30.17
N VAL A 159 12.16 -8.11 -31.41
CA VAL A 159 13.24 -8.50 -32.29
C VAL A 159 13.11 -7.87 -33.65
N VAL A 160 14.16 -7.21 -34.13
CA VAL A 160 14.23 -6.68 -35.48
C VAL A 160 14.74 -7.80 -36.40
N LEU A 161 13.88 -8.19 -37.32
CA LEU A 161 14.10 -9.31 -38.25
C LEU A 161 14.30 -8.81 -39.67
N GLU A 162 15.35 -9.24 -40.33
CA GLU A 162 15.62 -8.99 -41.76
C GLU A 162 15.50 -10.27 -42.57
N SER A 163 14.91 -10.20 -43.73
CA SER A 163 14.84 -11.28 -44.70
C SER A 163 15.45 -10.82 -46.05
N LYS A 164 16.04 -11.72 -46.79
CA LYS A 164 16.69 -11.43 -48.11
C LYS A 164 15.83 -10.64 -49.08
N ASN A 165 14.48 -10.69 -48.95
CA ASN A 165 13.52 -10.15 -49.90
C ASN A 165 12.51 -9.16 -49.28
N SER A 166 12.69 -8.71 -48.05
CA SER A 166 11.69 -7.83 -47.41
C SER A 166 12.33 -6.78 -46.50
N LYS A 167 11.61 -5.64 -46.33
CA LYS A 167 11.90 -4.63 -45.29
C LYS A 167 11.96 -5.26 -43.92
N GLU A 168 12.66 -4.62 -43.02
CA GLU A 168 12.69 -4.97 -41.58
C GLU A 168 11.30 -5.26 -41.01
N LYS A 169 11.17 -6.31 -40.22
CA LYS A 169 9.95 -6.72 -39.54
C LYS A 169 10.19 -6.81 -38.06
N LEU A 170 9.14 -6.61 -37.28
CA LEU A 170 9.17 -6.79 -35.85
C LEU A 170 8.72 -8.23 -35.49
N GLY A 171 9.59 -8.97 -34.81
CA GLY A 171 9.24 -10.21 -34.13
C GLY A 171 8.91 -9.94 -32.67
N VAL A 172 7.88 -10.59 -32.13
CA VAL A 172 7.46 -10.49 -30.73
C VAL A 172 7.28 -11.87 -30.14
N ILE A 173 7.84 -12.11 -28.94
CA ILE A 173 7.70 -13.36 -28.20
C ILE A 173 7.34 -13.04 -26.76
N SER A 174 6.31 -13.66 -26.20
CA SER A 174 6.05 -13.60 -24.75
C SER A 174 7.12 -14.39 -23.99
N CYS A 175 7.74 -13.78 -22.98
CA CYS A 175 8.74 -14.40 -22.12
C CYS A 175 8.17 -14.87 -20.77
N GLY A 176 6.91 -14.50 -20.45
CA GLY A 176 6.23 -14.94 -19.23
C GLY A 176 5.61 -16.32 -19.43
N SER A 177 5.77 -17.21 -18.45
CA SER A 177 5.07 -18.48 -18.38
C SER A 177 4.94 -18.93 -16.93
N GLU A 178 3.80 -19.55 -16.60
CA GLU A 178 3.62 -20.27 -15.34
C GLU A 178 4.23 -21.69 -15.37
N VAL A 179 4.66 -22.13 -16.55
CA VAL A 179 5.09 -23.51 -16.81
C VAL A 179 6.60 -23.71 -16.57
N PHE A 180 7.41 -22.68 -16.76
CA PHE A 180 8.85 -22.75 -16.49
C PHE A 180 9.28 -21.65 -15.49
N PRO A 181 10.30 -21.95 -14.65
CA PRO A 181 10.75 -20.97 -13.64
C PRO A 181 11.40 -19.77 -14.31
N ARG A 182 11.19 -18.58 -13.72
CA ARG A 182 11.84 -17.36 -14.18
C ARG A 182 13.33 -17.35 -13.87
N LEU A 183 13.72 -17.87 -12.68
CA LEU A 183 15.11 -17.98 -12.25
C LEU A 183 15.60 -19.42 -12.52
N ILE A 184 16.40 -19.59 -13.57
CA ILE A 184 16.91 -20.89 -14.04
C ILE A 184 18.28 -21.13 -13.42
N LYS A 185 18.46 -22.28 -12.74
CA LYS A 185 19.74 -22.68 -12.18
C LYS A 185 20.68 -23.16 -13.29
N VAL A 186 21.93 -22.68 -13.25
CA VAL A 186 22.99 -23.00 -14.21
C VAL A 186 24.04 -23.87 -13.52
N GLY A 187 24.19 -25.11 -13.96
CA GLY A 187 25.15 -26.04 -13.34
C GLY A 187 24.91 -26.28 -11.85
N SER A 188 25.99 -26.48 -11.09
CA SER A 188 25.94 -26.77 -9.64
C SER A 188 26.49 -25.64 -8.75
N THR A 189 26.99 -24.55 -9.32
CA THR A 189 27.86 -23.56 -8.65
C THR A 189 27.17 -22.30 -8.13
N GLY A 190 25.86 -22.33 -7.88
CA GLY A 190 25.13 -21.13 -7.40
C GLY A 190 24.90 -20.06 -8.47
N LYS A 191 25.11 -20.38 -9.73
CA LYS A 191 24.82 -19.51 -10.87
C LYS A 191 23.35 -19.64 -11.28
N TYR A 192 22.75 -18.50 -11.67
CA TYR A 192 21.37 -18.43 -12.14
C TYR A 192 21.24 -17.50 -13.34
N MET A 193 20.27 -17.78 -14.21
CA MET A 193 19.94 -16.97 -15.38
C MET A 193 18.43 -16.71 -15.41
N LEU A 194 18.03 -15.50 -15.82
CA LEU A 194 16.62 -15.18 -16.03
C LEU A 194 16.11 -15.83 -17.35
N SER A 195 14.93 -16.43 -17.32
CA SER A 195 14.34 -17.09 -18.48
C SER A 195 14.14 -16.15 -19.66
N GLU A 196 13.77 -14.90 -19.43
CA GLU A 196 13.64 -13.87 -20.45
C GLU A 196 14.97 -13.57 -21.15
N GLU A 197 16.10 -13.61 -20.46
CA GLU A 197 17.43 -13.45 -21.04
C GLU A 197 17.84 -14.67 -21.86
N LEU A 198 17.50 -15.87 -21.38
CA LEU A 198 17.71 -17.10 -22.11
C LEU A 198 16.93 -17.11 -23.43
N ILE A 199 15.65 -16.73 -23.38
CA ILE A 199 14.79 -16.62 -24.57
C ILE A 199 15.38 -15.60 -25.53
N LEU A 200 15.74 -14.40 -25.04
CA LEU A 200 16.30 -13.34 -25.86
C LEU A 200 17.61 -13.77 -26.55
N HIS A 201 18.43 -14.57 -25.87
CA HIS A 201 19.68 -15.09 -26.46
C HIS A 201 19.41 -16.01 -27.65
N TYR A 202 18.51 -16.99 -27.50
CA TYR A 202 18.21 -17.99 -28.49
C TYR A 202 17.11 -17.60 -29.52
N VAL A 203 16.71 -16.34 -29.55
CA VAL A 203 15.80 -15.79 -30.58
C VAL A 203 16.19 -16.22 -32.03
N PRO A 204 17.47 -16.24 -32.46
CA PRO A 204 17.81 -16.67 -33.80
C PRO A 204 17.42 -18.13 -34.12
N LYS A 205 17.33 -18.99 -33.12
CA LYS A 205 16.86 -20.39 -33.29
C LYS A 205 15.34 -20.49 -33.41
N ILE A 206 14.61 -19.47 -32.92
CA ILE A 206 13.15 -19.41 -33.03
C ILE A 206 12.72 -18.85 -34.39
N PHE A 207 13.30 -17.73 -34.83
CA PHE A 207 12.98 -17.10 -36.12
C PHE A 207 13.88 -17.64 -37.26
N LYS A 208 13.81 -18.94 -37.51
CA LYS A 208 14.55 -19.57 -38.62
C LYS A 208 14.18 -18.93 -39.96
N GLY A 209 15.17 -18.56 -40.74
CA GLY A 209 14.98 -17.87 -42.01
C GLY A 209 15.01 -16.34 -41.98
N TYR A 210 15.21 -15.76 -40.81
CA TYR A 210 15.46 -14.32 -40.62
C TYR A 210 16.84 -14.09 -40.02
N THR A 211 17.44 -12.94 -40.35
CA THR A 211 18.62 -12.44 -39.66
C THR A 211 18.14 -11.47 -38.55
N VAL A 212 18.60 -11.67 -37.34
CA VAL A 212 18.31 -10.80 -36.19
C VAL A 212 19.27 -9.60 -36.21
N LYS A 213 18.76 -8.39 -36.42
CA LYS A 213 19.55 -7.15 -36.42
C LYS A 213 19.73 -6.58 -35.02
N SER A 214 18.64 -6.41 -34.32
CA SER A 214 18.65 -5.96 -32.93
C SER A 214 17.53 -6.63 -32.14
N LYS A 215 17.69 -6.69 -30.82
CA LYS A 215 16.73 -7.34 -29.92
C LYS A 215 16.74 -6.71 -28.55
N SER A 216 15.58 -6.60 -27.90
CA SER A 216 15.43 -6.11 -26.55
C SER A 216 14.27 -6.82 -25.86
N LEU A 217 14.37 -6.97 -24.55
CA LEU A 217 13.18 -7.21 -23.74
C LEU A 217 12.39 -5.92 -23.66
N ILE A 218 11.08 -6.03 -23.71
CA ILE A 218 10.14 -4.93 -23.57
C ILE A 218 9.08 -5.26 -22.53
N ARG A 219 8.58 -4.23 -21.84
CA ARG A 219 7.52 -4.36 -20.86
C ARG A 219 6.58 -3.15 -20.97
N VAL A 220 5.28 -3.41 -20.96
CA VAL A 220 4.25 -2.38 -21.07
C VAL A 220 3.53 -2.25 -19.75
N THR A 221 3.35 -1.02 -19.27
CA THR A 221 2.45 -0.71 -18.16
C THR A 221 1.20 -0.04 -18.71
N ARG A 222 0.01 -0.55 -18.34
CA ARG A 222 -1.28 -0.04 -18.81
C ARG A 222 -1.98 0.77 -17.73
N ASN A 223 -2.79 1.73 -18.13
CA ASN A 223 -3.74 2.39 -17.24
C ASN A 223 -4.63 1.32 -16.56
N ALA A 224 -4.95 1.51 -15.28
CA ALA A 224 -5.86 0.64 -14.53
C ALA A 224 -6.94 1.45 -13.79
N ASP A 225 -7.01 2.76 -14.06
CA ASP A 225 -7.97 3.66 -13.43
C ASP A 225 -9.25 3.71 -14.27
N ILE A 226 -10.28 3.00 -13.81
CA ILE A 226 -11.64 3.06 -14.38
C ILE A 226 -12.57 3.52 -13.26
N ASP A 227 -13.41 4.49 -13.58
CA ASP A 227 -14.50 4.88 -12.71
C ASP A 227 -15.64 3.84 -12.82
N ALA A 228 -15.76 3.00 -11.78
CA ALA A 228 -16.77 1.97 -11.75
C ALA A 228 -18.18 2.56 -11.62
N ASP A 229 -18.34 3.64 -10.86
CA ASP A 229 -19.65 4.23 -10.60
C ASP A 229 -20.22 4.93 -11.84
N ALA A 230 -19.36 5.53 -12.67
CA ALA A 230 -19.78 6.16 -13.93
C ALA A 230 -20.22 5.15 -15.01
N LEU A 231 -19.91 3.87 -14.85
CA LEU A 231 -20.19 2.83 -15.84
C LEU A 231 -21.22 1.80 -15.36
N TYR A 232 -21.70 1.92 -14.13
CA TYR A 232 -22.64 0.98 -13.54
C TYR A 232 -24.05 1.21 -14.11
N ASP A 233 -24.69 0.10 -14.48
CA ASP A 233 -26.09 0.05 -14.90
C ASP A 233 -26.90 -0.62 -13.78
N GLU A 234 -27.89 0.07 -13.25
CA GLU A 234 -28.72 -0.37 -12.09
C GLU A 234 -29.46 -1.68 -12.36
N ASP A 235 -29.67 -2.05 -13.62
CA ASP A 235 -30.32 -3.31 -14.01
C ASP A 235 -29.41 -4.54 -13.92
N LEU A 236 -28.09 -4.36 -13.60
CA LEU A 236 -27.11 -5.44 -13.50
C LEU A 236 -26.80 -5.83 -12.05
N ASP A 237 -26.55 -7.12 -11.81
CA ASP A 237 -25.93 -7.56 -10.54
C ASP A 237 -24.55 -6.89 -10.39
N TYR A 238 -24.38 -6.12 -9.32
CA TYR A 238 -23.17 -5.32 -9.09
C TYR A 238 -21.89 -6.17 -9.05
N ARG A 239 -21.97 -7.42 -8.58
CA ARG A 239 -20.82 -8.34 -8.57
C ARG A 239 -20.43 -8.80 -9.97
N GLU A 240 -21.42 -9.09 -10.82
CA GLU A 240 -21.17 -9.48 -12.23
C GLU A 240 -20.60 -8.30 -12.99
N PHE A 241 -21.16 -7.11 -12.78
CA PHE A 241 -20.62 -5.87 -13.33
C PHE A 241 -19.14 -5.65 -12.91
N MET A 242 -18.82 -5.80 -11.62
CA MET A 242 -17.43 -5.66 -11.13
C MET A 242 -16.49 -6.72 -11.73
N ALA A 243 -16.94 -7.96 -11.90
CA ALA A 243 -16.15 -9.00 -12.56
C ALA A 243 -15.85 -8.67 -14.03
N ASP A 244 -16.79 -8.10 -14.75
CA ASP A 244 -16.59 -7.66 -16.14
C ASP A 244 -15.73 -6.39 -16.23
N LEU A 245 -15.87 -5.47 -15.29
CA LEU A 245 -15.01 -4.29 -15.18
C LEU A 245 -13.54 -4.68 -15.01
N ILE A 246 -13.24 -5.69 -14.18
CA ILE A 246 -11.88 -6.22 -14.00
C ILE A 246 -11.32 -6.72 -15.33
N LYS A 247 -12.13 -7.44 -16.14
CA LYS A 247 -11.70 -7.90 -17.48
C LYS A 247 -11.42 -6.74 -18.43
N LYS A 248 -12.26 -5.69 -18.42
CA LYS A 248 -12.07 -4.47 -19.23
C LYS A 248 -10.80 -3.73 -18.82
N ARG A 249 -10.54 -3.57 -17.51
CA ARG A 249 -9.34 -2.92 -16.97
C ARG A 249 -8.04 -3.53 -17.50
N LYS A 250 -7.99 -4.85 -17.70
CA LYS A 250 -6.81 -5.54 -18.26
C LYS A 250 -6.45 -5.09 -19.68
N ARG A 251 -7.33 -4.38 -20.39
CA ARG A 251 -7.18 -3.94 -21.80
C ARG A 251 -7.03 -2.45 -21.98
N LEU A 252 -6.91 -1.66 -20.91
CA LEU A 252 -6.78 -0.20 -21.00
C LEU A 252 -5.49 0.24 -21.70
N ALA A 253 -5.45 1.51 -22.09
CA ALA A 253 -4.34 2.11 -22.84
C ALA A 253 -2.99 1.99 -22.13
N PRO A 254 -1.91 1.72 -22.85
CA PRO A 254 -0.56 1.75 -22.28
C PRO A 254 -0.15 3.16 -21.90
N VAL A 255 0.54 3.31 -20.76
CA VAL A 255 1.05 4.58 -20.24
C VAL A 255 2.57 4.62 -20.12
N ARG A 256 3.24 3.46 -20.25
CA ARG A 256 4.70 3.34 -20.20
C ARG A 256 5.17 2.15 -21.05
N LEU A 257 6.29 2.35 -21.75
CA LEU A 257 7.07 1.30 -22.42
C LEU A 257 8.49 1.27 -21.83
N GLU A 258 8.93 0.11 -21.40
CA GLU A 258 10.28 -0.13 -20.87
C GLU A 258 11.05 -1.04 -21.83
N LEU A 259 12.34 -0.76 -21.99
CA LEU A 259 13.28 -1.50 -22.85
C LEU A 259 14.51 -1.89 -22.03
N SER A 260 14.98 -3.14 -22.16
CA SER A 260 16.22 -3.60 -21.51
C SER A 260 17.48 -3.23 -22.31
N ARG A 261 17.34 -3.04 -23.63
CA ARG A 261 18.42 -2.74 -24.57
C ARG A 261 17.96 -1.75 -25.62
N GLN A 262 18.94 -1.16 -26.30
CA GLN A 262 18.65 -0.27 -27.41
C GLN A 262 18.06 -1.07 -28.59
N LEU A 263 16.97 -0.59 -29.14
CA LEU A 263 16.41 -0.99 -30.44
C LEU A 263 16.59 0.16 -31.43
N ASP A 264 16.52 -0.18 -32.72
CA ASP A 264 16.53 0.82 -33.79
C ASP A 264 15.36 1.81 -33.61
N ASN A 265 15.63 3.11 -33.80
CA ASN A 265 14.63 4.16 -33.56
C ASN A 265 13.32 3.94 -34.35
N ASN A 266 13.42 3.46 -35.60
CA ASN A 266 12.25 3.13 -36.43
C ASN A 266 11.35 2.08 -35.77
N ILE A 267 11.94 1.12 -35.06
CA ILE A 267 11.19 0.07 -34.34
C ILE A 267 10.59 0.60 -33.05
N VAL A 268 11.33 1.45 -32.34
CA VAL A 268 10.77 2.16 -31.16
C VAL A 268 9.59 3.02 -31.58
N ASP A 269 9.69 3.73 -32.72
CA ASP A 269 8.60 4.53 -33.27
C ASP A 269 7.40 3.67 -33.67
N LEU A 270 7.65 2.50 -34.26
CA LEU A 270 6.61 1.53 -34.59
C LEU A 270 5.94 1.00 -33.31
N LEU A 271 6.70 0.63 -32.29
CA LEU A 271 6.16 0.19 -30.98
C LEU A 271 5.31 1.29 -30.34
N CYS A 272 5.81 2.51 -30.29
CA CYS A 272 5.05 3.65 -29.75
C CYS A 272 3.74 3.88 -30.49
N LYS A 273 3.77 3.80 -31.84
CA LYS A 273 2.58 3.94 -32.68
C LYS A 273 1.57 2.81 -32.45
N GLN A 274 2.02 1.55 -32.41
CA GLN A 274 1.15 0.39 -32.22
C GLN A 274 0.56 0.30 -30.80
N LEU A 275 1.29 0.82 -29.82
CA LEU A 275 0.88 0.85 -28.41
C LEU A 275 0.20 2.15 -28.03
N GLU A 276 0.18 3.15 -28.91
CA GLU A 276 -0.33 4.51 -28.61
C GLU A 276 0.36 5.17 -27.40
N VAL A 277 1.65 4.87 -27.20
CA VAL A 277 2.46 5.39 -26.08
C VAL A 277 3.26 6.59 -26.55
N ASN A 278 3.29 7.65 -25.73
CA ASN A 278 4.13 8.81 -25.98
C ASN A 278 5.62 8.43 -25.89
N LYS A 279 6.44 8.88 -26.86
CA LYS A 279 7.89 8.63 -26.87
C LYS A 279 8.61 9.07 -25.59
N LYS A 280 8.10 10.07 -24.88
CA LYS A 280 8.62 10.54 -23.60
C LYS A 280 8.39 9.54 -22.46
N SER A 281 7.43 8.63 -22.62
CA SER A 281 7.12 7.55 -21.68
C SER A 281 7.83 6.23 -22.01
N VAL A 282 8.87 6.29 -22.85
CA VAL A 282 9.76 5.16 -23.15
C VAL A 282 11.01 5.25 -22.27
N PHE A 283 11.20 4.24 -21.41
CA PHE A 283 12.33 4.18 -20.49
C PHE A 283 13.27 3.03 -20.85
N ARG A 284 14.58 3.29 -20.75
CA ARG A 284 15.60 2.25 -20.83
C ARG A 284 16.10 1.91 -19.45
N ASN A 285 16.14 0.64 -19.14
CA ASN A 285 16.61 0.13 -17.87
C ASN A 285 17.79 -0.83 -18.11
N SER A 286 18.88 -0.66 -17.41
CA SER A 286 20.01 -1.61 -17.38
C SER A 286 19.75 -2.76 -16.39
N THR A 287 18.73 -2.64 -15.55
CA THR A 287 18.24 -3.71 -14.66
C THR A 287 17.21 -4.58 -15.40
N PRO A 288 16.94 -5.81 -14.92
CA PRO A 288 15.75 -6.57 -15.34
C PRO A 288 14.48 -5.73 -15.24
N LEU A 289 13.57 -5.87 -16.20
CA LEU A 289 12.36 -5.07 -16.32
C LEU A 289 11.32 -5.34 -15.21
N ASP A 290 11.49 -6.41 -14.47
CA ASP A 290 10.70 -6.76 -13.30
C ASP A 290 11.62 -7.35 -12.23
N LEU A 291 11.66 -6.74 -11.05
CA LEU A 291 12.52 -7.13 -9.94
C LEU A 291 11.87 -8.13 -8.98
N SER A 292 10.68 -8.65 -9.27
CA SER A 292 10.01 -9.64 -8.40
C SER A 292 10.79 -10.94 -8.19
N PHE A 293 11.71 -11.30 -9.10
CA PHE A 293 12.58 -12.46 -8.94
C PHE A 293 13.54 -12.34 -7.75
N LEU A 294 13.77 -11.13 -7.23
CA LEU A 294 14.59 -10.90 -6.03
C LEU A 294 14.04 -11.64 -4.81
N PHE A 295 12.72 -11.84 -4.72
CA PHE A 295 12.13 -12.68 -3.68
C PHE A 295 12.52 -14.16 -3.81
N GLN A 296 12.73 -14.67 -5.04
CA GLN A 296 13.23 -16.02 -5.26
C GLN A 296 14.69 -16.16 -4.80
N ILE A 297 15.51 -15.12 -4.96
CA ILE A 297 16.88 -15.08 -4.43
C ILE A 297 16.86 -15.15 -2.89
N GLN A 298 15.95 -14.43 -2.24
CA GLN A 298 15.77 -14.52 -0.79
C GLN A 298 15.41 -15.94 -0.33
N ASP A 299 14.53 -16.62 -1.06
CA ASP A 299 14.17 -18.01 -0.76
C ASP A 299 15.37 -18.95 -0.84
N ILE A 300 16.27 -18.74 -1.82
CA ILE A 300 17.53 -19.50 -1.93
C ILE A 300 18.44 -19.24 -0.73
N LEU A 301 18.50 -17.98 -0.26
CA LEU A 301 19.37 -17.55 0.84
C LEU A 301 18.71 -17.69 2.24
N ARG A 302 17.50 -18.23 2.34
CA ARG A 302 16.69 -18.28 3.58
C ARG A 302 17.41 -18.88 4.79
N GLN A 303 18.37 -19.78 4.56
CA GLN A 303 19.15 -20.40 5.64
C GLN A 303 20.22 -19.47 6.24
N LYS A 304 20.59 -18.39 5.55
CA LYS A 304 21.54 -17.39 6.00
C LYS A 304 20.81 -16.30 6.80
N THR A 305 20.46 -16.61 8.03
CA THR A 305 19.60 -15.76 8.87
C THR A 305 20.15 -14.37 9.14
N GLU A 306 21.47 -14.21 9.07
CA GLU A 306 22.19 -12.94 9.22
C GLU A 306 21.92 -11.94 8.09
N LEU A 307 21.40 -12.42 6.93
CA LEU A 307 21.02 -11.57 5.79
C LEU A 307 19.59 -11.03 5.91
N PHE A 308 18.87 -11.36 6.96
CA PHE A 308 17.49 -10.96 7.21
C PHE A 308 17.37 -10.22 8.54
N TYR A 309 16.29 -9.46 8.71
CA TYR A 309 15.94 -8.95 10.02
C TYR A 309 15.77 -10.07 11.05
N LYS A 310 16.21 -9.83 12.28
CA LYS A 310 15.93 -10.75 13.39
C LYS A 310 14.44 -11.08 13.41
N LYS A 311 14.10 -12.37 13.41
CA LYS A 311 12.70 -12.80 13.41
C LYS A 311 11.95 -12.22 14.62
N ARG A 312 10.87 -11.51 14.36
CA ARG A 312 9.95 -10.98 15.37
C ARG A 312 8.57 -11.61 15.15
N VAL A 313 7.88 -11.92 16.21
CA VAL A 313 6.51 -12.47 16.17
C VAL A 313 5.61 -11.64 17.06
N PRO A 314 4.35 -11.38 16.63
CA PRO A 314 3.39 -10.67 17.47
C PRO A 314 3.23 -11.37 18.82
N GLN A 315 3.29 -10.61 19.90
CA GLN A 315 3.25 -11.14 21.26
C GLN A 315 1.81 -11.32 21.75
N ARG A 316 1.65 -12.18 22.76
CA ARG A 316 0.39 -12.31 23.51
C ARG A 316 0.00 -10.95 24.10
N PHE A 317 -1.25 -10.57 23.98
CA PHE A 317 -1.76 -9.36 24.59
C PHE A 317 -2.09 -9.62 26.07
N THR A 318 -1.23 -9.18 26.97
CA THR A 318 -1.23 -9.53 28.39
C THR A 318 -2.33 -8.87 29.22
N ALA A 319 -3.02 -7.85 28.66
CA ALA A 319 -4.14 -7.23 29.36
C ALA A 319 -5.45 -8.05 29.29
N PHE A 320 -5.48 -9.17 28.56
CA PHE A 320 -6.51 -10.18 28.63
C PHE A 320 -6.03 -11.41 29.40
N ASP A 321 -6.88 -11.92 30.27
CA ASP A 321 -6.76 -13.24 30.86
C ASP A 321 -7.32 -14.26 29.85
N ASP A 322 -6.45 -15.05 29.23
CA ASP A 322 -6.83 -16.00 28.19
C ASP A 322 -7.74 -17.13 28.69
N ASN A 323 -7.82 -17.35 30.01
CA ASN A 323 -8.70 -18.35 30.64
C ASN A 323 -10.13 -17.84 30.88
N LYS A 324 -10.40 -16.58 30.56
CA LYS A 324 -11.70 -15.94 30.78
C LYS A 324 -12.29 -15.38 29.47
N PRO A 325 -13.63 -15.34 29.37
CA PRO A 325 -14.30 -14.73 28.23
C PRO A 325 -13.84 -13.28 28.01
N ILE A 326 -13.68 -12.89 26.73
CA ILE A 326 -13.13 -11.58 26.34
C ILE A 326 -14.15 -10.45 26.55
N LEU A 327 -15.43 -10.67 26.18
CA LEU A 327 -16.47 -9.65 26.28
C LEU A 327 -16.62 -9.07 27.69
N PRO A 328 -16.65 -9.86 28.79
CA PRO A 328 -16.68 -9.33 30.14
C PRO A 328 -15.44 -8.52 30.51
N GLN A 329 -14.29 -8.80 29.92
CA GLN A 329 -13.04 -8.07 30.19
C GLN A 329 -13.03 -6.71 29.50
N ILE A 330 -13.56 -6.62 28.25
CA ILE A 330 -13.78 -5.35 27.54
C ILE A 330 -14.78 -4.47 28.31
N LYS A 331 -15.82 -5.09 28.88
CA LYS A 331 -16.82 -4.36 29.67
C LYS A 331 -16.22 -3.67 30.91
N LYS A 332 -15.16 -4.22 31.48
CA LYS A 332 -14.50 -3.65 32.66
C LYS A 332 -13.58 -2.49 32.32
N LYS A 333 -12.91 -2.55 31.17
CA LYS A 333 -11.95 -1.56 30.73
C LYS A 333 -11.74 -1.66 29.23
N ASP A 334 -11.60 -0.53 28.54
CA ASP A 334 -11.22 -0.47 27.14
C ASP A 334 -9.87 -1.17 26.89
N ARG A 335 -9.68 -1.71 25.68
CA ARG A 335 -8.45 -2.40 25.29
C ARG A 335 -7.91 -1.83 23.98
N LEU A 336 -6.60 -1.61 23.94
CA LEU A 336 -5.89 -1.19 22.73
C LEU A 336 -4.91 -2.28 22.30
N LEU A 337 -5.12 -2.86 21.12
CA LEU A 337 -4.14 -3.69 20.44
C LEU A 337 -3.29 -2.83 19.50
N SER A 338 -1.99 -3.05 19.52
CA SER A 338 -1.02 -2.36 18.67
C SER A 338 -0.30 -3.36 17.77
N TYR A 339 -0.69 -3.42 16.50
CA TYR A 339 -0.06 -4.28 15.51
C TYR A 339 1.22 -3.64 14.93
N PRO A 340 2.21 -4.43 14.52
CA PRO A 340 2.32 -5.89 14.56
C PRO A 340 2.87 -6.44 15.89
N PHE A 341 3.00 -5.60 16.92
CA PHE A 341 3.63 -5.92 18.21
C PHE A 341 2.75 -6.87 19.02
N ASP A 342 1.45 -6.62 19.07
CA ASP A 342 0.45 -7.49 19.66
C ASP A 342 -0.18 -8.40 18.61
N SER A 343 -0.62 -9.60 19.03
CA SER A 343 -1.34 -10.54 18.18
C SER A 343 -2.76 -10.07 17.88
N ILE A 344 -3.27 -10.33 16.66
CA ILE A 344 -4.67 -10.11 16.30
C ILE A 344 -5.63 -11.13 16.94
N LYS A 345 -5.11 -12.21 17.53
CA LYS A 345 -5.92 -13.30 18.10
C LYS A 345 -7.00 -12.82 19.07
N PRO A 346 -6.78 -11.88 20.00
CA PRO A 346 -7.84 -11.40 20.89
C PRO A 346 -9.06 -10.86 20.15
N PHE A 347 -8.87 -10.18 19.03
CA PHE A 347 -9.98 -9.71 18.20
C PHE A 347 -10.73 -10.88 17.54
N ILE A 348 -10.00 -11.86 16.98
CA ILE A 348 -10.62 -13.06 16.39
C ILE A 348 -11.38 -13.87 17.45
N ASN A 349 -10.79 -14.03 18.64
CA ASN A 349 -11.44 -14.71 19.75
C ASN A 349 -12.70 -13.97 20.24
N MET A 350 -12.70 -12.64 20.23
CA MET A 350 -13.89 -11.83 20.52
C MET A 350 -15.03 -12.16 19.55
N LEU A 351 -14.75 -12.31 18.25
CA LEU A 351 -15.75 -12.69 17.25
C LEU A 351 -16.25 -14.11 17.44
N ARG A 352 -15.37 -15.08 17.73
CA ARG A 352 -15.74 -16.47 18.00
C ARG A 352 -16.58 -16.59 19.27
N GLU A 353 -16.17 -15.91 20.35
CA GLU A 353 -16.98 -15.84 21.58
C GLU A 353 -18.37 -15.27 21.29
N ALA A 354 -18.43 -14.20 20.47
CA ALA A 354 -19.73 -13.63 20.08
C ALA A 354 -20.56 -14.56 19.19
N ALA A 355 -19.95 -15.38 18.35
CA ALA A 355 -20.63 -16.39 17.54
C ALA A 355 -21.29 -17.49 18.42
N ASP A 356 -20.62 -17.90 19.49
CA ASP A 356 -21.06 -18.97 20.39
C ASP A 356 -22.01 -18.48 21.50
N ASP A 357 -21.91 -17.23 21.93
CA ASP A 357 -22.70 -16.71 23.05
C ASP A 357 -24.18 -16.57 22.66
N LYS A 358 -25.05 -17.35 23.33
CA LYS A 358 -26.50 -17.37 23.10
C LYS A 358 -27.20 -16.01 23.35
N ASN A 359 -26.53 -15.12 24.10
CA ASN A 359 -27.09 -13.81 24.41
C ASN A 359 -26.66 -12.76 23.37
N VAL A 360 -25.68 -13.04 22.50
CA VAL A 360 -25.34 -12.17 21.37
C VAL A 360 -26.47 -12.29 20.32
N VAL A 361 -26.98 -11.14 19.92
CA VAL A 361 -28.11 -11.00 18.99
C VAL A 361 -27.62 -10.68 17.59
N SER A 362 -26.64 -9.76 17.46
CA SER A 362 -26.16 -9.35 16.16
C SER A 362 -24.69 -9.01 16.16
N ILE A 363 -24.06 -9.17 14.97
CA ILE A 363 -22.72 -8.72 14.65
C ILE A 363 -22.80 -7.91 13.36
N LYS A 364 -22.31 -6.65 13.38
CA LYS A 364 -22.24 -5.78 12.20
C LYS A 364 -20.78 -5.43 11.94
N MET A 365 -20.33 -5.52 10.68
CA MET A 365 -18.92 -5.31 10.36
C MET A 365 -18.69 -4.75 8.96
N THR A 366 -17.65 -3.89 8.80
CA THR A 366 -17.19 -3.40 7.51
C THR A 366 -15.92 -4.13 7.09
N LEU A 367 -15.85 -4.63 5.86
CA LEU A 367 -14.68 -5.31 5.29
C LEU A 367 -14.18 -4.59 4.03
N TYR A 368 -12.88 -4.33 3.95
CA TYR A 368 -12.24 -3.66 2.80
C TYR A 368 -11.24 -4.58 2.08
N ARG A 369 -10.24 -5.08 2.79
CA ARG A 369 -9.25 -6.05 2.31
C ARG A 369 -9.16 -7.20 3.28
N VAL A 370 -9.50 -8.39 2.80
CA VAL A 370 -9.59 -9.61 3.61
C VAL A 370 -8.49 -10.59 3.19
N ALA A 371 -7.96 -11.37 4.12
CA ALA A 371 -6.98 -12.40 3.80
C ALA A 371 -7.62 -13.51 2.93
N LYS A 372 -6.82 -14.19 2.09
CA LYS A 372 -7.30 -15.30 1.26
C LYS A 372 -7.88 -16.46 2.08
N HIS A 373 -7.36 -16.66 3.29
CA HIS A 373 -7.88 -17.58 4.31
C HIS A 373 -8.09 -16.74 5.57
N SER A 374 -9.29 -16.23 5.79
CA SER A 374 -9.61 -15.28 6.86
C SER A 374 -10.38 -15.93 7.98
N GLU A 375 -9.75 -16.04 9.16
CA GLU A 375 -10.40 -16.46 10.40
C GLU A 375 -11.51 -15.47 10.83
N VAL A 376 -11.38 -14.20 10.45
CA VAL A 376 -12.41 -13.18 10.71
C VAL A 376 -13.69 -13.50 9.95
N VAL A 377 -13.60 -13.82 8.65
CA VAL A 377 -14.78 -14.17 7.85
C VAL A 377 -15.34 -15.51 8.28
N GLU A 378 -14.49 -16.48 8.65
CA GLU A 378 -14.95 -17.76 9.21
C GLU A 378 -15.79 -17.56 10.47
N ALA A 379 -15.34 -16.72 11.41
CA ALA A 379 -16.09 -16.41 12.63
C ALA A 379 -17.45 -15.71 12.34
N LEU A 380 -17.53 -14.87 11.31
CA LEU A 380 -18.79 -14.23 10.89
C LEU A 380 -19.75 -15.26 10.27
N CYS A 381 -19.26 -16.19 9.46
CA CYS A 381 -20.06 -17.29 8.92
C CYS A 381 -20.60 -18.17 10.05
N GLU A 382 -19.75 -18.58 10.99
CA GLU A 382 -20.12 -19.36 12.17
C GLU A 382 -21.19 -18.65 13.02
N ALA A 383 -21.08 -17.34 13.21
CA ALA A 383 -22.07 -16.55 13.90
C ALA A 383 -23.44 -16.60 13.21
N ALA A 384 -23.50 -16.47 11.88
CA ALA A 384 -24.74 -16.55 11.11
C ALA A 384 -25.35 -17.95 11.16
N GLU A 385 -24.52 -19.00 11.02
CA GLU A 385 -24.93 -20.39 11.13
C GLU A 385 -25.48 -20.72 12.55
N ASN A 386 -24.94 -20.05 13.58
CA ASN A 386 -25.42 -20.12 14.96
C ASN A 386 -26.71 -19.24 15.22
N GLY A 387 -27.28 -18.67 14.17
CA GLY A 387 -28.55 -17.93 14.22
C GLY A 387 -28.44 -16.50 14.70
N LYS A 388 -27.22 -15.87 14.62
CA LYS A 388 -27.07 -14.45 14.89
C LYS A 388 -27.45 -13.62 13.64
N ASP A 389 -27.96 -12.41 13.87
CA ASP A 389 -28.12 -11.42 12.79
C ASP A 389 -26.73 -10.84 12.44
N VAL A 390 -26.19 -11.25 11.30
CA VAL A 390 -24.85 -10.84 10.85
C VAL A 390 -24.97 -9.98 9.61
N LEU A 391 -24.62 -8.69 9.75
CA LEU A 391 -24.59 -7.72 8.67
C LEU A 391 -23.13 -7.39 8.32
N VAL A 392 -22.73 -7.66 7.08
CA VAL A 392 -21.37 -7.41 6.61
C VAL A 392 -21.38 -6.52 5.38
N LEU A 393 -20.75 -5.36 5.48
CA LEU A 393 -20.45 -4.55 4.30
C LEU A 393 -19.11 -4.98 3.71
N VAL A 394 -19.12 -5.44 2.46
CA VAL A 394 -17.92 -5.84 1.71
C VAL A 394 -17.67 -4.82 0.60
N GLU A 395 -16.55 -4.07 0.67
CA GLU A 395 -16.18 -3.09 -0.33
C GLU A 395 -15.59 -3.78 -1.58
N LEU A 396 -16.39 -3.92 -2.64
CA LEU A 396 -15.95 -4.56 -3.88
C LEU A 396 -15.01 -3.70 -4.73
N LYS A 397 -14.98 -2.37 -4.51
CA LYS A 397 -14.08 -1.44 -5.20
C LYS A 397 -12.67 -1.38 -4.56
N ALA A 398 -12.31 -2.34 -3.68
CA ALA A 398 -10.98 -2.45 -3.10
C ALA A 398 -9.98 -2.85 -4.18
N ARG A 399 -9.26 -1.87 -4.75
CA ARG A 399 -8.40 -2.02 -5.93
C ARG A 399 -7.38 -3.15 -5.76
N PHE A 400 -7.34 -4.08 -6.74
CA PHE A 400 -6.53 -5.29 -6.81
C PHE A 400 -6.93 -6.43 -5.84
N ASP A 401 -7.95 -6.23 -5.00
CA ASP A 401 -8.52 -7.27 -4.12
C ASP A 401 -9.97 -7.63 -4.52
N GLU A 402 -10.45 -7.09 -5.64
CA GLU A 402 -11.84 -7.22 -6.06
C GLU A 402 -12.27 -8.69 -6.23
N GLU A 403 -11.44 -9.52 -6.90
CA GLU A 403 -11.74 -10.94 -7.13
C GLU A 403 -11.87 -11.70 -5.80
N ASN A 404 -10.96 -11.44 -4.84
CA ASN A 404 -10.98 -12.04 -3.51
C ASN A 404 -12.23 -11.60 -2.71
N ASN A 405 -12.60 -10.32 -2.78
CA ASN A 405 -13.75 -9.79 -2.06
C ASN A 405 -15.06 -10.32 -2.65
N ILE A 406 -15.16 -10.53 -3.95
CA ILE A 406 -16.31 -11.18 -4.60
C ILE A 406 -16.45 -12.65 -4.12
N GLU A 407 -15.36 -13.39 -3.97
CA GLU A 407 -15.40 -14.77 -3.48
C GLU A 407 -15.89 -14.83 -2.04
N TRP A 408 -15.35 -13.96 -1.17
CA TRP A 408 -15.77 -13.90 0.24
C TRP A 408 -17.22 -13.45 0.42
N SER A 409 -17.71 -12.52 -0.39
CA SER A 409 -19.10 -12.08 -0.32
C SER A 409 -20.08 -13.23 -0.57
N ARG A 410 -19.78 -14.09 -1.57
CA ARG A 410 -20.58 -15.31 -1.85
C ARG A 410 -20.57 -16.30 -0.68
N ARG A 411 -19.42 -16.45 0.00
CA ARG A 411 -19.31 -17.35 1.15
C ARG A 411 -20.13 -16.84 2.35
N LEU A 412 -20.08 -15.53 2.63
CA LEU A 412 -20.86 -14.90 3.68
C LEU A 412 -22.37 -15.06 3.45
N GLU A 413 -22.85 -14.78 2.22
CA GLU A 413 -24.28 -14.99 1.86
C GLU A 413 -24.72 -16.45 2.03
N LYS A 414 -23.88 -17.38 1.59
CA LYS A 414 -24.17 -18.83 1.71
C LYS A 414 -24.28 -19.26 3.17
N ALA A 415 -23.56 -18.64 4.08
CA ALA A 415 -23.64 -18.88 5.52
C ALA A 415 -24.87 -18.20 6.19
N GLY A 416 -25.60 -17.36 5.46
CA GLY A 416 -26.78 -16.65 5.96
C GLY A 416 -26.52 -15.23 6.46
N CYS A 417 -25.34 -14.64 6.17
CA CYS A 417 -25.08 -13.23 6.46
C CYS A 417 -25.84 -12.31 5.49
N THR A 418 -26.31 -11.19 5.98
CA THR A 418 -26.74 -10.06 5.14
C THR A 418 -25.51 -9.33 4.63
N VAL A 419 -25.30 -9.28 3.31
CA VAL A 419 -24.14 -8.65 2.70
C VAL A 419 -24.53 -7.39 1.94
N ILE A 420 -23.80 -6.28 2.18
CA ILE A 420 -23.90 -5.02 1.45
C ILE A 420 -22.64 -4.84 0.61
N TYR A 421 -22.79 -4.49 -0.68
CA TYR A 421 -21.69 -4.37 -1.65
C TYR A 421 -21.20 -2.94 -1.84
N GLY A 422 -20.76 -2.31 -0.76
CA GLY A 422 -20.32 -0.92 -0.80
C GLY A 422 -21.48 0.07 -0.71
N LEU A 423 -21.27 1.29 -1.16
CA LEU A 423 -22.20 2.42 -1.15
C LEU A 423 -22.10 3.15 -2.48
N GLU A 424 -23.23 3.61 -3.03
CA GLU A 424 -23.23 4.37 -4.27
C GLU A 424 -22.48 5.70 -4.10
N GLY A 425 -21.63 6.05 -5.06
CA GLY A 425 -20.83 7.28 -5.05
C GLY A 425 -19.71 7.35 -4.00
N TYR A 426 -19.65 6.42 -3.04
CA TYR A 426 -18.65 6.41 -1.96
C TYR A 426 -17.93 5.05 -1.87
N LYS A 427 -16.69 5.08 -1.39
CA LYS A 427 -15.98 3.86 -0.97
C LYS A 427 -16.00 3.73 0.54
N VAL A 428 -16.39 2.58 1.05
CA VAL A 428 -16.39 2.32 2.49
C VAL A 428 -15.01 1.82 2.90
N HIS A 429 -14.28 2.64 3.66
CA HIS A 429 -12.92 2.34 4.11
C HIS A 429 -12.79 2.29 5.63
N SER A 430 -13.87 2.48 6.36
CA SER A 430 -13.91 2.32 7.82
C SER A 430 -13.56 0.90 8.26
N LYS A 431 -13.04 0.75 9.48
CA LYS A 431 -12.80 -0.53 10.13
C LYS A 431 -13.56 -0.51 11.43
N LEU A 432 -14.81 -0.97 11.34
CA LEU A 432 -15.81 -0.90 12.39
C LEU A 432 -16.47 -2.26 12.55
N CYS A 433 -16.52 -2.75 13.79
CA CYS A 433 -17.23 -3.93 14.20
C CYS A 433 -18.11 -3.59 15.42
N LEU A 434 -19.36 -4.00 15.39
CA LEU A 434 -20.33 -3.80 16.48
C LEU A 434 -21.01 -5.13 16.83
N ILE A 435 -20.85 -5.57 18.07
CA ILE A 435 -21.52 -6.74 18.63
C ILE A 435 -22.61 -6.26 19.60
N THR A 436 -23.81 -6.75 19.41
CA THR A 436 -24.97 -6.46 20.28
C THR A 436 -25.34 -7.68 21.10
N LYS A 437 -25.35 -7.55 22.42
CA LYS A 437 -25.65 -8.62 23.36
C LYS A 437 -26.83 -8.25 24.28
N ARG A 438 -27.74 -9.17 24.52
CA ARG A 438 -28.78 -9.02 25.55
C ARG A 438 -28.25 -9.44 26.92
N SER A 439 -28.48 -8.64 27.94
CA SER A 439 -28.13 -8.92 29.34
C SER A 439 -29.34 -8.67 30.20
N GLY A 440 -30.19 -9.69 30.31
CA GLY A 440 -31.52 -9.58 30.93
C GLY A 440 -32.42 -8.61 30.15
N THR A 441 -32.85 -7.53 30.77
CA THR A 441 -33.65 -6.45 30.15
C THR A 441 -32.80 -5.35 29.51
N LYS A 442 -31.46 -5.41 29.62
CA LYS A 442 -30.53 -4.42 29.09
C LYS A 442 -29.83 -4.92 27.83
N THR A 443 -29.46 -4.01 26.98
CA THR A 443 -28.58 -4.27 25.83
C THR A 443 -27.18 -3.78 26.13
N GLU A 444 -26.20 -4.62 25.84
CA GLU A 444 -24.78 -4.30 25.91
C GLU A 444 -24.20 -4.25 24.50
N TYR A 445 -23.27 -3.36 24.29
CA TYR A 445 -22.61 -3.17 23.01
C TYR A 445 -21.11 -3.32 23.19
N TYR A 446 -20.47 -3.99 22.24
CA TYR A 446 -19.03 -4.12 22.16
C TYR A 446 -18.61 -3.61 20.79
N THR A 447 -17.90 -2.49 20.78
CA THR A 447 -17.49 -1.83 19.56
C THR A 447 -15.98 -1.97 19.40
N GLN A 448 -15.54 -2.45 18.24
CA GLN A 448 -14.14 -2.45 17.88
C GLN A 448 -13.95 -1.49 16.69
N ILE A 449 -12.94 -0.60 16.79
CA ILE A 449 -12.60 0.35 15.76
C ILE A 449 -11.09 0.30 15.54
N GLY A 450 -10.69 0.14 14.27
CA GLY A 450 -9.29 0.00 13.89
C GLY A 450 -8.80 1.04 12.88
N THR A 451 -7.50 1.26 12.85
CA THR A 451 -6.85 2.04 11.80
C THR A 451 -6.55 1.19 10.56
N GLY A 452 -6.36 -0.12 10.75
CA GLY A 452 -5.98 -1.10 9.73
C GLY A 452 -7.07 -2.09 9.37
N ASN A 453 -6.92 -2.75 8.22
CA ASN A 453 -7.86 -3.74 7.72
C ASN A 453 -7.90 -4.99 8.60
N TYR A 454 -9.02 -5.69 8.58
CA TYR A 454 -9.20 -7.00 9.20
C TYR A 454 -8.54 -8.09 8.36
N ASN A 455 -7.22 -8.15 8.45
CA ASN A 455 -6.41 -9.05 7.64
C ASN A 455 -5.22 -9.58 8.46
N GLU A 456 -5.25 -10.86 8.75
CA GLU A 456 -4.30 -11.56 9.63
C GLU A 456 -2.86 -11.53 9.10
N LYS A 457 -2.70 -11.36 7.79
CA LYS A 457 -1.40 -11.29 7.13
C LYS A 457 -0.79 -9.89 7.27
N THR A 458 -1.59 -8.85 6.98
CA THR A 458 -1.12 -7.47 7.06
C THR A 458 -0.94 -7.01 8.50
N SER A 459 -1.70 -7.54 9.47
CA SER A 459 -1.51 -7.27 10.89
C SER A 459 -0.13 -7.66 11.45
N ARG A 460 0.65 -8.46 10.70
CA ARG A 460 2.03 -8.84 11.05
C ARG A 460 3.09 -7.96 10.37
N LEU A 461 2.68 -7.09 9.45
CA LEU A 461 3.58 -6.31 8.59
C LEU A 461 3.33 -4.80 8.68
N TYR A 462 2.15 -4.38 9.13
CA TYR A 462 1.73 -2.99 9.19
C TYR A 462 1.56 -2.55 10.64
N THR A 463 2.00 -1.33 10.94
CA THR A 463 1.70 -0.72 12.24
C THR A 463 0.27 -0.21 12.20
N ASP A 464 -0.59 -0.74 13.07
CA ASP A 464 -1.98 -0.33 13.21
C ASP A 464 -2.43 -0.36 14.67
N LEU A 465 -3.48 0.37 14.97
CA LEU A 465 -4.11 0.43 16.28
C LEU A 465 -5.54 -0.07 16.18
N SER A 466 -5.99 -0.76 17.22
CA SER A 466 -7.33 -1.34 17.32
C SER A 466 -7.85 -1.18 18.74
N VAL A 467 -8.89 -0.39 18.94
CA VAL A 467 -9.56 -0.21 20.24
C VAL A 467 -10.82 -1.05 20.34
N MET A 468 -11.02 -1.67 21.49
CA MET A 468 -12.24 -2.39 21.86
C MET A 468 -12.85 -1.72 23.08
N THR A 469 -14.12 -1.32 23.00
CA THR A 469 -14.83 -0.57 24.05
C THR A 469 -16.27 -1.03 24.22
N CYS A 470 -16.80 -0.86 25.43
CA CYS A 470 -18.22 -0.98 25.77
C CYS A 470 -18.92 0.37 25.93
N ASN A 471 -18.29 1.46 25.52
CA ASN A 471 -18.88 2.80 25.63
C ASN A 471 -20.16 2.89 24.80
N LYS A 472 -21.27 3.29 25.47
CA LYS A 472 -22.59 3.33 24.84
C LYS A 472 -22.77 4.44 23.82
N ASP A 473 -22.08 5.56 24.01
CA ASP A 473 -22.19 6.70 23.10
C ASP A 473 -21.45 6.40 21.80
N ILE A 474 -20.27 5.76 21.89
CA ILE A 474 -19.54 5.26 20.72
C ILE A 474 -20.36 4.19 19.99
N ALA A 475 -21.00 3.28 20.73
CA ALA A 475 -21.87 2.24 20.14
C ALA A 475 -23.09 2.82 19.45
N LYS A 476 -23.72 3.87 20.02
CA LYS A 476 -24.85 4.58 19.40
C LYS A 476 -24.45 5.17 18.05
N ASP A 477 -23.32 5.86 17.99
CA ASP A 477 -22.80 6.41 16.73
C ASP A 477 -22.48 5.29 15.71
N ALA A 478 -21.94 4.15 16.18
CA ALA A 478 -21.68 2.99 15.33
C ALA A 478 -22.97 2.38 14.77
N ILE A 479 -24.05 2.34 15.57
CA ILE A 479 -25.39 1.91 15.11
C ILE A 479 -25.88 2.85 14.01
N ASP A 480 -25.77 4.16 14.21
CA ASP A 480 -26.19 5.16 13.23
C ASP A 480 -25.41 5.03 11.91
N VAL A 481 -24.08 4.76 11.99
CA VAL A 481 -23.24 4.47 10.80
C VAL A 481 -23.75 3.23 10.06
N PHE A 482 -23.99 2.11 10.75
CA PHE A 482 -24.48 0.88 10.10
C PHE A 482 -25.90 1.02 9.54
N ASN A 483 -26.77 1.77 10.21
CA ASN A 483 -28.12 2.02 9.72
C ASN A 483 -28.11 2.87 8.46
N ALA A 484 -27.26 3.91 8.40
CA ALA A 484 -27.07 4.72 7.21
C ALA A 484 -26.54 3.87 6.04
N LEU A 485 -25.49 3.07 6.28
CA LEU A 485 -24.92 2.17 5.26
C LEU A 485 -25.93 1.14 4.75
N ALA A 486 -26.78 0.62 5.63
CA ALA A 486 -27.85 -0.33 5.25
C ALA A 486 -28.96 0.34 4.43
N SER A 487 -29.08 1.66 4.49
CA SER A 487 -30.04 2.46 3.73
C SER A 487 -29.41 3.18 2.51
N ASP A 488 -28.23 2.74 2.09
CA ASP A 488 -27.44 3.35 1.00
C ASP A 488 -27.19 4.85 1.18
N ASP A 489 -26.94 5.29 2.43
CA ASP A 489 -26.71 6.69 2.80
C ASP A 489 -25.51 6.83 3.73
N THR A 490 -25.13 8.05 4.05
CA THR A 490 -24.06 8.41 5.00
C THR A 490 -24.63 9.20 6.18
N VAL A 491 -24.07 8.99 7.38
CA VAL A 491 -24.50 9.76 8.56
C VAL A 491 -24.24 11.25 8.37
N LYS A 492 -25.20 12.08 8.77
CA LYS A 492 -25.11 13.54 8.69
C LYS A 492 -24.43 14.16 9.91
N SER A 493 -24.61 13.57 11.07
CA SER A 493 -23.97 13.97 12.33
C SER A 493 -23.91 12.79 13.29
N VAL A 494 -22.90 12.78 14.16
CA VAL A 494 -22.68 11.83 15.25
C VAL A 494 -22.06 12.56 16.44
N ASP A 495 -22.21 12.01 17.65
CA ASP A 495 -21.84 12.70 18.89
C ASP A 495 -20.32 12.54 19.21
N LYS A 496 -19.82 11.30 19.24
CA LYS A 496 -18.45 10.95 19.65
C LYS A 496 -17.51 10.67 18.50
N LEU A 497 -17.98 9.90 17.53
CA LEU A 497 -17.16 9.55 16.37
C LEU A 497 -16.94 10.76 15.44
N LEU A 498 -15.88 10.69 14.64
CA LEU A 498 -15.72 11.56 13.47
C LEU A 498 -15.94 10.68 12.24
N VAL A 499 -16.97 10.97 11.47
CA VAL A 499 -17.36 10.15 10.31
C VAL A 499 -17.30 10.99 9.04
N ALA A 500 -16.50 10.55 8.07
CA ALA A 500 -16.54 11.09 6.72
C ALA A 500 -17.68 10.42 5.92
N PRO A 501 -18.26 11.14 4.92
CA PRO A 501 -17.82 12.42 4.37
C PRO A 501 -18.31 13.67 5.13
N ASN A 502 -19.32 13.58 6.01
CA ASN A 502 -20.06 14.76 6.46
C ASN A 502 -19.50 15.44 7.73
N CYS A 503 -18.92 14.66 8.67
CA CYS A 503 -18.56 15.19 10.00
C CYS A 503 -17.06 15.27 10.23
N LEU A 504 -16.23 14.41 9.65
CA LEU A 504 -14.81 14.27 10.03
C LEU A 504 -14.02 15.55 9.74
N GLN A 505 -14.08 16.07 8.51
CA GLN A 505 -13.28 17.23 8.11
C GLN A 505 -13.61 18.46 8.97
N ASN A 506 -14.91 18.77 9.13
CA ASN A 506 -15.35 19.94 9.86
C ASN A 506 -14.92 19.87 11.34
N LYS A 507 -15.15 18.73 12.01
CA LYS A 507 -14.73 18.55 13.40
C LYS A 507 -13.20 18.63 13.59
N VAL A 508 -12.41 18.15 12.60
CA VAL A 508 -10.94 18.32 12.61
C VAL A 508 -10.58 19.81 12.48
N LEU A 509 -11.23 20.56 11.60
CA LEU A 509 -11.01 22.00 11.46
C LEU A 509 -11.37 22.74 12.74
N ASP A 510 -12.51 22.42 13.36
CA ASP A 510 -12.93 23.00 14.65
C ASP A 510 -11.88 22.77 15.75
N MET A 511 -11.31 21.56 15.84
CA MET A 511 -10.26 21.26 16.81
C MET A 511 -8.94 22.00 16.52
N ILE A 512 -8.62 22.27 15.26
CA ILE A 512 -7.48 23.12 14.90
C ILE A 512 -7.76 24.57 15.34
N ASP A 513 -8.99 25.07 15.12
CA ASP A 513 -9.43 26.41 15.53
C ASP A 513 -9.38 26.59 17.06
N GLU A 514 -9.74 25.56 17.82
CA GLU A 514 -9.57 25.56 19.28
C GLU A 514 -8.08 25.80 19.66
N GLN A 515 -7.13 25.13 18.96
CA GLN A 515 -5.71 25.32 19.26
C GLN A 515 -5.19 26.70 18.84
N ILE A 516 -5.70 27.26 17.74
CA ILE A 516 -5.42 28.64 17.32
C ILE A 516 -5.88 29.60 18.39
N ALA A 517 -7.11 29.45 18.90
CA ALA A 517 -7.65 30.29 19.94
C ALA A 517 -6.84 30.23 21.26
N ILE A 518 -6.38 29.02 21.65
CA ILE A 518 -5.49 28.82 22.81
C ILE A 518 -4.19 29.59 22.60
N ALA A 519 -3.53 29.47 21.46
CA ALA A 519 -2.27 30.16 21.17
C ALA A 519 -2.45 31.69 21.16
N GLN A 520 -3.52 32.18 20.55
CA GLN A 520 -3.83 33.62 20.50
C GLN A 520 -4.15 34.20 21.86
N SER A 521 -4.65 33.41 22.82
CA SER A 521 -4.87 33.82 24.21
C SER A 521 -3.62 33.71 25.09
N GLY A 522 -2.46 33.35 24.49
CA GLY A 522 -1.18 33.23 25.21
C GLY A 522 -0.95 31.84 25.83
N GLY A 523 -1.80 30.85 25.52
CA GLY A 523 -1.62 29.46 25.93
C GLY A 523 -0.75 28.68 24.95
N GLU A 524 -0.44 27.42 25.28
CA GLU A 524 0.35 26.51 24.44
C GLU A 524 -0.54 25.64 23.53
N GLY A 525 -0.91 26.14 22.34
CA GLY A 525 -1.57 25.34 21.35
C GLY A 525 -0.66 24.22 20.81
N TYR A 526 -1.20 23.00 20.65
CA TYR A 526 -0.46 21.85 20.14
C TYR A 526 -1.32 20.96 19.23
N ILE A 527 -0.72 20.54 18.13
CA ILE A 527 -1.31 19.55 17.20
C ILE A 527 -0.27 18.48 16.89
N GLY A 528 -0.62 17.22 17.14
CA GLY A 528 0.18 16.06 16.77
C GLY A 528 -0.62 15.16 15.81
N VAL A 529 -0.07 14.84 14.64
CA VAL A 529 -0.79 14.00 13.67
C VAL A 529 0.13 12.94 13.08
N LYS A 530 -0.29 11.68 13.14
CA LYS A 530 0.29 10.59 12.35
C LYS A 530 -0.71 10.15 11.29
N ILE A 531 -0.28 10.16 10.03
CA ILE A 531 -1.09 9.77 8.86
C ILE A 531 -0.20 9.21 7.75
N ASN A 532 -0.83 8.55 6.77
CA ASN A 532 -0.08 8.08 5.60
C ASN A 532 0.08 9.17 4.53
N SER A 533 -0.91 10.07 4.40
CA SER A 533 -0.88 11.11 3.37
C SER A 533 -1.58 12.39 3.83
N LEU A 534 -0.96 13.53 3.51
CA LEU A 534 -1.47 14.88 3.75
C LEU A 534 -1.63 15.61 2.41
N THR A 535 -2.86 15.70 1.90
CA THR A 535 -3.17 16.37 0.61
C THR A 535 -4.45 17.18 0.62
N ASP A 536 -5.22 17.18 1.72
CA ASP A 536 -6.43 17.99 1.86
C ASP A 536 -6.07 19.45 2.01
N LYS A 537 -6.41 20.27 0.99
CA LYS A 537 -6.00 21.68 0.98
C LYS A 537 -6.59 22.48 2.13
N LYS A 538 -7.86 22.24 2.51
CA LYS A 538 -8.48 22.97 3.62
C LYS A 538 -7.78 22.70 4.94
N ILE A 539 -7.41 21.45 5.21
CA ILE A 539 -6.68 21.09 6.43
C ILE A 539 -5.26 21.66 6.40
N ILE A 540 -4.58 21.61 5.23
CA ILE A 540 -3.24 22.20 5.07
C ILE A 540 -3.29 23.71 5.30
N ASP A 541 -4.23 24.43 4.68
CA ASP A 541 -4.39 25.88 4.87
C ASP A 541 -4.60 26.22 6.35
N ARG A 542 -5.40 25.42 7.07
CA ARG A 542 -5.64 25.63 8.49
C ARG A 542 -4.42 25.32 9.37
N PHE A 543 -3.58 24.33 9.00
CA PHE A 543 -2.30 24.11 9.66
C PHE A 543 -1.34 25.29 9.47
N ILE A 544 -1.31 25.92 8.29
CA ILE A 544 -0.52 27.11 8.02
C ILE A 544 -1.00 28.27 8.91
N GLU A 545 -2.31 28.48 9.00
CA GLU A 545 -2.88 29.51 9.89
C GLU A 545 -2.57 29.22 11.36
N ALA A 546 -2.64 27.96 11.80
CA ALA A 546 -2.28 27.56 13.16
C ALA A 546 -0.79 27.80 13.45
N SER A 547 0.11 27.51 12.48
CA SER A 547 1.54 27.82 12.61
C SER A 547 1.79 29.31 12.75
N ARG A 548 1.14 30.14 11.93
CA ARG A 548 1.21 31.63 12.03
C ARG A 548 0.72 32.15 13.38
N ALA A 549 -0.27 31.48 13.97
CA ALA A 549 -0.79 31.82 15.30
C ALA A 549 0.11 31.33 16.46
N GLY A 550 1.20 30.63 16.20
CA GLY A 550 2.13 30.10 17.20
C GLY A 550 1.80 28.71 17.73
N VAL A 551 0.87 27.98 17.12
CA VAL A 551 0.57 26.59 17.48
C VAL A 551 1.74 25.68 17.05
N LYS A 552 2.28 24.89 17.97
CA LYS A 552 3.27 23.87 17.64
C LYS A 552 2.60 22.66 16.97
N ILE A 553 3.11 22.25 15.79
CA ILE A 553 2.55 21.17 14.98
C ILE A 553 3.63 20.13 14.67
N ASP A 554 3.45 18.91 15.16
CA ASP A 554 4.32 17.77 14.90
C ASP A 554 3.59 16.74 14.02
N LEU A 555 4.10 16.46 12.82
CA LEU A 555 3.47 15.56 11.85
C LEU A 555 4.36 14.36 11.55
N VAL A 556 3.80 13.15 11.63
CA VAL A 556 4.43 11.91 11.14
C VAL A 556 3.68 11.48 9.87
N VAL A 557 4.24 11.81 8.71
CA VAL A 557 3.62 11.55 7.40
C VAL A 557 4.47 10.56 6.61
N ARG A 558 4.03 9.31 6.55
CA ARG A 558 4.78 8.24 5.87
C ARG A 558 5.00 8.50 4.38
N GLY A 559 3.96 8.88 3.66
CA GLY A 559 3.93 8.91 2.19
C GLY A 559 3.86 10.32 1.61
N ILE A 560 2.72 10.63 0.96
CA ILE A 560 2.50 11.92 0.29
C ILE A 560 2.33 13.03 1.33
N CYS A 561 3.13 14.08 1.22
CA CYS A 561 2.98 15.30 2.00
C CYS A 561 2.99 16.50 1.04
N CYS A 562 1.88 17.22 0.94
CA CYS A 562 1.78 18.40 0.10
C CYS A 562 2.07 19.72 0.86
N LEU A 563 2.42 19.66 2.14
CA LEU A 563 2.81 20.78 2.99
C LEU A 563 4.34 20.80 3.13
N ILE A 564 4.96 21.96 2.94
CA ILE A 564 6.39 22.22 3.18
C ILE A 564 6.53 22.93 4.53
N PRO A 565 7.26 22.37 5.52
CA PRO A 565 7.50 22.97 6.81
C PRO A 565 8.63 24.01 6.77
N GLY A 566 8.80 24.79 7.85
CA GLY A 566 9.95 25.67 8.08
C GLY A 566 10.08 26.83 7.07
N VAL A 567 9.00 27.22 6.40
CA VAL A 567 8.96 28.42 5.55
C VAL A 567 8.69 29.62 6.42
N GLU A 568 9.63 30.57 6.45
CA GLU A 568 9.63 31.74 7.32
C GLU A 568 8.32 32.55 7.22
N GLY A 569 7.71 32.83 8.38
CA GLY A 569 6.46 33.55 8.53
C GLY A 569 5.20 32.73 8.19
N GLU A 570 5.37 31.47 7.75
CA GLU A 570 4.28 30.64 7.28
C GLU A 570 4.17 29.33 8.06
N THR A 571 5.22 28.51 8.02
CA THR A 571 5.22 27.14 8.56
C THR A 571 6.36 26.89 9.54
N ASP A 572 6.83 27.93 10.23
CA ASP A 572 7.94 27.90 11.19
C ASP A 572 7.69 26.95 12.37
N ASN A 573 6.43 26.81 12.77
CA ASN A 573 6.03 25.99 13.91
C ASN A 573 5.62 24.56 13.51
N ILE A 574 5.87 24.18 12.26
CA ILE A 574 5.53 22.85 11.73
C ILE A 574 6.80 22.01 11.57
N ARG A 575 6.81 20.83 12.17
CA ARG A 575 7.81 19.80 11.97
C ARG A 575 7.17 18.60 11.28
N ILE A 576 7.81 18.06 10.23
CA ILE A 576 7.31 16.90 9.50
C ILE A 576 8.40 15.85 9.41
N ILE A 577 8.10 14.64 9.89
CA ILE A 577 8.96 13.47 9.71
C ILE A 577 8.24 12.36 8.96
N SER A 578 9.03 11.49 8.34
CA SER A 578 8.56 10.27 7.67
C SER A 578 9.37 9.07 8.14
N ILE A 579 8.70 8.01 8.57
CA ILE A 579 9.34 6.75 8.95
C ILE A 579 9.05 5.72 7.85
N VAL A 580 10.13 5.23 7.23
CA VAL A 580 10.13 4.10 6.29
C VAL A 580 11.12 3.08 6.82
N GLY A 581 10.68 1.86 7.05
CA GLY A 581 11.51 0.82 7.66
C GLY A 581 10.88 -0.56 7.51
N ARG A 582 11.22 -1.44 8.44
CA ARG A 582 10.82 -2.86 8.44
C ARG A 582 9.32 -3.06 8.33
N PHE A 583 8.54 -2.29 9.09
CA PHE A 583 7.08 -2.36 9.09
C PHE A 583 6.51 -1.14 8.36
N LEU A 584 5.40 -1.36 7.65
CA LEU A 584 4.69 -0.27 7.00
C LEU A 584 3.96 0.58 8.06
N GLU A 585 4.38 1.84 8.23
CA GLU A 585 3.67 2.80 9.08
C GLU A 585 2.28 3.07 8.50
N HIS A 586 1.23 2.58 9.15
CA HIS A 586 -0.13 2.61 8.61
C HIS A 586 -1.16 3.19 9.56
N SER A 587 -0.93 3.19 10.87
CA SER A 587 -1.85 3.77 11.84
C SER A 587 -2.05 5.27 11.62
N ARG A 588 -3.24 5.77 11.96
CA ARG A 588 -3.56 7.20 11.98
C ARG A 588 -3.96 7.60 13.39
N ILE A 589 -3.33 8.68 13.86
CA ILE A 589 -3.51 9.24 15.18
C ILE A 589 -3.68 10.75 15.02
N TYR A 590 -4.70 11.32 15.63
CA TYR A 590 -4.89 12.77 15.70
C TYR A 590 -4.88 13.19 17.17
N MET A 591 -4.08 14.20 17.50
CA MET A 591 -3.94 14.75 18.84
C MET A 591 -4.11 16.27 18.79
N PHE A 592 -4.93 16.79 19.70
CA PHE A 592 -5.17 18.24 19.85
C PHE A 592 -5.06 18.61 21.33
N GLY A 593 -4.24 19.62 21.62
CA GLY A 593 -3.99 20.07 22.98
C GLY A 593 -2.91 19.29 23.73
N LYS A 594 -2.64 19.71 24.95
CA LYS A 594 -1.64 19.14 25.86
C LYS A 594 -2.27 18.77 27.22
N GLY A 595 -1.55 17.96 28.00
CA GLY A 595 -1.96 17.58 29.36
C GLY A 595 -3.24 16.76 29.41
N GLU A 596 -4.04 16.97 30.47
CA GLU A 596 -5.29 16.23 30.72
C GLU A 596 -6.40 16.53 29.70
N GLU A 597 -6.41 17.75 29.14
CA GLU A 597 -7.41 18.15 28.15
C GLU A 597 -7.09 17.65 26.71
N ARG A 598 -5.97 16.92 26.52
CA ARG A 598 -5.57 16.39 25.22
C ARG A 598 -6.65 15.48 24.65
N LYS A 599 -7.14 15.83 23.46
CA LYS A 599 -8.04 14.99 22.67
C LYS A 599 -7.21 14.10 21.77
N ILE A 600 -7.42 12.77 21.84
CA ILE A 600 -6.74 11.78 21.00
C ILE A 600 -7.78 10.97 20.25
N TYR A 601 -7.56 10.80 18.95
CA TYR A 601 -8.36 9.94 18.08
C TYR A 601 -7.47 8.94 17.33
N ILE A 602 -7.95 7.74 17.12
CA ILE A 602 -7.41 6.82 16.11
C ILE A 602 -8.39 6.74 14.95
N ALA A 603 -7.87 6.65 13.72
CA ALA A 603 -8.69 6.84 12.52
C ALA A 603 -8.37 5.85 11.40
N SER A 604 -9.36 5.60 10.53
CA SER A 604 -9.13 4.97 9.23
C SER A 604 -8.74 5.98 8.15
N ALA A 605 -8.98 7.27 8.35
CA ALA A 605 -8.80 8.34 7.39
C ALA A 605 -7.39 8.93 7.39
N ASP A 606 -6.86 9.18 6.21
CA ASP A 606 -5.78 10.14 5.98
C ASP A 606 -6.36 11.54 5.72
N PHE A 607 -5.56 12.59 5.85
CA PHE A 607 -5.98 13.95 5.48
C PHE A 607 -5.82 14.17 3.96
N MET A 608 -6.68 13.48 3.23
CA MET A 608 -6.81 13.58 1.78
C MET A 608 -8.25 13.90 1.43
N THR A 609 -8.48 14.80 0.47
CA THR A 609 -9.83 15.19 0.02
C THR A 609 -10.73 13.99 -0.29
N ARG A 610 -10.18 12.93 -0.91
CA ARG A 610 -10.95 11.71 -1.16
C ARG A 610 -11.36 10.96 0.11
N ASN A 611 -10.55 11.00 1.17
CA ASN A 611 -10.87 10.36 2.45
C ASN A 611 -11.88 11.18 3.25
N THR A 612 -11.72 12.50 3.23
CA THR A 612 -12.55 13.42 4.00
C THR A 612 -13.92 13.68 3.38
N LEU A 613 -14.07 13.57 2.03
CA LEU A 613 -15.27 13.95 1.30
C LEU A 613 -15.88 12.88 0.37
N ARG A 614 -15.16 11.79 0.04
CA ARG A 614 -15.60 10.79 -0.95
C ARG A 614 -15.47 9.35 -0.45
N ARG A 615 -15.30 9.17 0.86
CA ARG A 615 -15.23 7.86 1.49
C ARG A 615 -16.00 7.86 2.81
N VAL A 616 -16.46 6.68 3.21
CA VAL A 616 -16.90 6.46 4.58
C VAL A 616 -15.68 6.04 5.39
N GLU A 617 -15.25 6.93 6.27
CA GLU A 617 -14.13 6.76 7.18
C GLU A 617 -14.60 7.02 8.61
N VAL A 618 -13.97 6.41 9.59
CA VAL A 618 -14.30 6.59 11.01
C VAL A 618 -13.04 6.91 11.80
N ALA A 619 -13.14 7.91 12.69
CA ALA A 619 -12.20 8.14 13.76
C ALA A 619 -12.94 8.05 15.10
N THR A 620 -12.31 7.40 16.08
CA THR A 620 -12.87 7.24 17.43
C THR A 620 -12.03 7.98 18.45
N PRO A 621 -12.67 8.72 19.39
CA PRO A 621 -11.93 9.29 20.51
C PRO A 621 -11.45 8.19 21.44
N ILE A 622 -10.29 8.40 22.01
CA ILE A 622 -9.75 7.58 23.10
C ILE A 622 -10.18 8.22 24.41
N LEU A 623 -10.98 7.47 25.18
CA LEU A 623 -11.57 7.96 26.42
C LEU A 623 -10.86 7.43 27.67
N ASP A 624 -10.20 6.27 27.59
CA ASP A 624 -9.42 5.66 28.67
C ASP A 624 -8.06 6.37 28.80
N GLU A 625 -7.73 6.89 29.98
CA GLU A 625 -6.51 7.68 30.22
C GLU A 625 -5.22 6.85 30.09
N ASP A 626 -5.24 5.58 30.45
CA ASP A 626 -4.07 4.71 30.27
C ASP A 626 -3.78 4.50 28.76
N ILE A 627 -4.84 4.33 27.97
CA ILE A 627 -4.70 4.21 26.51
C ILE A 627 -4.24 5.53 25.89
N LYS A 628 -4.75 6.69 26.37
CA LYS A 628 -4.25 8.01 25.93
C LYS A 628 -2.75 8.15 26.21
N SER A 629 -2.32 7.77 27.41
CA SER A 629 -0.91 7.79 27.82
C SER A 629 -0.05 6.88 26.95
N GLN A 630 -0.54 5.66 26.65
CA GLN A 630 0.15 4.71 25.78
C GLN A 630 0.32 5.26 24.36
N ILE A 631 -0.74 5.80 23.75
CA ILE A 631 -0.67 6.36 22.38
C ILE A 631 0.22 7.60 22.35
N SER A 632 0.16 8.45 23.38
CA SER A 632 1.05 9.61 23.49
C SER A 632 2.52 9.20 23.55
N MET A 633 2.85 8.22 24.40
CA MET A 633 4.21 7.68 24.47
C MET A 633 4.67 7.11 23.12
N MET A 634 3.80 6.36 22.41
CA MET A 634 4.14 5.83 21.08
C MET A 634 4.41 6.95 20.09
N PHE A 635 3.59 8.00 20.08
CA PHE A 635 3.77 9.15 19.19
C PHE A 635 5.08 9.89 19.49
N ASP A 636 5.38 10.15 20.77
CA ASP A 636 6.62 10.80 21.19
C ASP A 636 7.87 10.00 20.81
N LYS A 637 7.80 8.66 20.91
CA LYS A 637 8.90 7.77 20.49
C LYS A 637 9.09 7.75 18.99
N MET A 638 8.02 7.84 18.19
CA MET A 638 8.12 8.02 16.74
C MET A 638 8.76 9.37 16.37
N LEU A 639 8.41 10.46 17.04
CA LEU A 639 9.03 11.77 16.83
C LEU A 639 10.51 11.82 17.23
N ALA A 640 10.92 10.96 18.16
CA ALA A 640 12.31 10.81 18.60
C ALA A 640 13.11 9.77 17.83
N ASP A 641 12.50 9.08 16.86
CA ASP A 641 13.22 8.10 16.02
C ASP A 641 14.32 8.79 15.22
N ASN A 642 15.58 8.38 15.44
CA ASN A 642 16.76 8.88 14.74
C ASN A 642 17.50 7.79 13.95
N CYS A 643 16.86 6.62 13.80
CA CYS A 643 17.38 5.51 13.00
C CYS A 643 16.69 5.37 11.65
N GLN A 644 15.36 5.57 11.61
CA GLN A 644 14.53 5.39 10.42
C GLN A 644 13.82 6.67 9.96
N ALA A 645 13.65 7.64 10.87
CA ALA A 645 12.96 8.87 10.54
C ALA A 645 13.79 9.75 9.60
N ARG A 646 13.10 10.37 8.64
CA ARG A 646 13.61 11.42 7.77
C ARG A 646 12.78 12.66 7.99
N GLU A 647 13.45 13.78 8.22
CA GLU A 647 12.81 15.08 8.41
C GLU A 647 12.72 15.82 7.08
N LEU A 648 11.56 16.42 6.82
CA LEU A 648 11.30 17.25 5.65
C LEU A 648 11.75 18.68 5.96
N ASP A 649 12.57 19.27 5.08
CA ASP A 649 13.05 20.64 5.22
C ASP A 649 12.23 21.67 4.41
N SER A 650 12.60 22.95 4.53
CA SER A 650 11.92 24.06 3.83
C SER A 650 12.19 24.10 2.32
N ASP A 651 13.09 23.28 1.81
CA ASP A 651 13.34 23.11 0.37
C ASP A 651 12.55 21.91 -0.20
N GLY A 652 11.84 21.20 0.69
CA GLY A 652 11.03 20.04 0.32
C GLY A 652 11.84 18.75 0.18
N GLU A 653 13.06 18.69 0.76
CA GLU A 653 13.91 17.50 0.75
C GLU A 653 13.82 16.74 2.08
N TYR A 654 13.95 15.40 1.99
CA TYR A 654 13.94 14.52 3.15
C TYR A 654 15.36 14.09 3.50
N THR A 655 15.79 14.33 4.73
CA THR A 655 17.08 13.91 5.25
C THR A 655 16.92 13.02 6.48
N LEU A 656 17.78 11.99 6.64
CA LEU A 656 17.79 11.17 7.85
C LEU A 656 18.04 12.06 9.07
N VAL A 657 17.22 11.83 10.12
CA VAL A 657 17.42 12.53 11.39
C VAL A 657 18.75 12.12 12.00
N SER A 658 19.59 13.11 12.29
CA SER A 658 20.90 12.95 12.93
C SER A 658 21.03 13.97 14.04
N ASP A 659 20.60 13.61 15.25
CA ASP A 659 20.52 14.51 16.40
C ASP A 659 21.63 14.26 17.46
N GLY A 660 22.55 13.32 17.18
CA GLY A 660 23.67 12.98 18.07
C GLY A 660 23.26 12.28 19.37
N LYS A 661 21.99 11.91 19.51
CA LYS A 661 21.50 11.17 20.68
C LYS A 661 21.71 9.66 20.51
N GLU A 662 21.43 8.91 21.57
CA GLU A 662 21.40 7.44 21.53
C GLU A 662 20.47 6.94 20.41
N PRO A 663 20.89 5.93 19.64
CA PRO A 663 20.08 5.39 18.55
C PRO A 663 18.73 4.87 19.05
N LEU A 664 17.66 5.40 18.47
CA LEU A 664 16.30 4.99 18.75
C LEU A 664 15.58 4.64 17.46
N ASN A 665 15.28 3.34 17.29
CA ASN A 665 14.38 2.83 16.27
C ASN A 665 13.02 2.55 16.92
N SER A 666 12.02 3.33 16.61
CA SER A 666 10.70 3.24 17.26
C SER A 666 10.01 1.90 17.02
N GLN A 667 10.16 1.30 15.84
CA GLN A 667 9.55 0.02 15.49
C GLN A 667 10.17 -1.14 16.29
N GLU A 668 11.49 -1.18 16.43
CA GLU A 668 12.17 -2.19 17.24
C GLU A 668 11.89 -1.97 18.74
N LEU A 669 11.88 -0.72 19.21
CA LEU A 669 11.51 -0.40 20.61
C LEU A 669 10.12 -0.94 20.97
N PHE A 670 9.11 -0.75 20.12
CA PHE A 670 7.76 -1.23 20.41
C PHE A 670 7.68 -2.76 20.45
N TYR A 671 8.48 -3.45 19.65
CA TYR A 671 8.60 -4.89 19.75
C TYR A 671 9.27 -5.33 21.06
N ASP A 672 10.36 -4.67 21.45
CA ASP A 672 11.05 -5.00 22.71
C ASP A 672 10.12 -4.78 23.91
N LEU A 673 9.36 -3.69 23.93
CA LEU A 673 8.34 -3.45 24.95
C LEU A 673 7.23 -4.51 24.98
N ALA A 674 6.82 -5.02 23.80
CA ALA A 674 5.84 -6.11 23.73
C ALA A 674 6.41 -7.43 24.28
N TYR A 675 7.66 -7.76 23.97
CA TYR A 675 8.34 -8.94 24.50
C TYR A 675 8.53 -8.84 26.01
N GLU A 676 8.92 -7.67 26.54
CA GLU A 676 9.06 -7.45 27.97
C GLU A 676 7.74 -7.64 28.72
N ARG A 677 6.62 -7.10 28.18
CA ARG A 677 5.29 -7.28 28.76
C ARG A 677 4.89 -8.75 28.78
N ALA A 678 5.11 -9.48 27.68
CA ALA A 678 4.78 -10.90 27.59
C ALA A 678 5.59 -11.74 28.60
N SER A 679 6.90 -11.47 28.71
CA SER A 679 7.78 -12.19 29.65
C SER A 679 7.43 -11.94 31.12
N LYS A 680 7.05 -10.71 31.50
CA LYS A 680 6.60 -10.39 32.86
C LYS A 680 5.32 -11.13 33.22
N ALA A 681 4.35 -11.20 32.32
CA ALA A 681 3.11 -11.92 32.54
C ALA A 681 3.31 -13.43 32.69
N GLU A 682 4.24 -14.05 31.95
CA GLU A 682 4.59 -15.47 32.12
C GLU A 682 5.20 -15.80 33.47
N VAL A 683 5.84 -14.84 34.10
CA VAL A 683 6.43 -15.00 35.47
C VAL A 683 5.34 -14.85 36.53
N GLU A 684 4.34 -13.97 36.30
CA GLU A 684 3.22 -13.78 37.24
C GLU A 684 2.19 -14.92 37.17
N ASP A 685 2.05 -15.59 36.00
CA ASP A 685 1.16 -16.74 35.79
C ASP A 685 1.74 -18.05 36.39
N LYS A 686 3.02 -18.11 36.82
CA LYS A 686 3.71 -19.24 37.48
C LYS A 686 3.71 -19.09 38.99
#